data_0682dcf83748b6cd321f8b131925ecae
#
_entry.id   0682dcf83748b6cd321f8b131925ecae
#
_cell.length_a   1.000
_cell.length_b   1.000
_cell.length_c   1.000
_cell.angle_alpha   90.00
_cell.angle_beta   90.00
_cell.angle_gamma   90.00
#
_symmetry.space_group_name_H-M   'P 1'
#
loop_
_entity.id
_entity.type
_entity.pdbx_description
1 polymer ?
#
loop_
_entity_poly.entity_id
_entity_poly.type
_entity_poly.pdbx_seq_one_letter_code
_entity_poly.pdbx_strand_id
1 'polypeptide(L)'
;MRSSIRGVAPLLTLFLGALLATCTNELAPTGAITVTLAKGTWPDTLAVAEIATLTVTATDGHQQALSGIHLEWGSSDSSVVTVTSGTSPLRAIVDSRRSGSATITVRVAQTGFDPVQLVAPVVVRQRGADSLLSVGDVDTIGLALQRVDASFLAGATVTWSSSDASILGVSALASDSTQAVITGRVSGAAQVIATVQNQLGRSTFQLPVQVLPLQILEQPAWSPLITLTDTGTFKVLVQDALGQIKNGVKVQWSSTNAAAFTVDSTGLVTSKSRGGGELVATVGAAPFQVVEHRAPLQVVQKWRTVSAGLDHTCAIAALDGTGFCWGSNNSGELGAGLTAVVLPLSSRPLAVATSHRFNELQAGGEHTCGEEAQVNLLCWGSRARGALGDGQCAQAEGSCGSFTASEIPVTIISDGNLDTVQLRVEQLLVGGTFTCILARVRFGFINRVRRLRCWGTTAIFDGASLAFDSTAAAAVPLDPSRFADQTTDYVEAAAGGAHVCAKPTVLYLSFQVICTGMNFNGELGYGPLDHQPYDPIYHHPAGFQLPVGYSDTSGNAIGEGIPVSGLATGNAHTCALDGAGGVLCWGSNTSGQLGSAGPPLGHGFPTRATVPVTLVSLVAGGEHTCGLTAAGAAYCWGSNSNGQLGNGTIGGTFIPAGPVSGGLTFVSLSAGGSYTCGVTPSGAIYCWGANASGQLGDGTQTDRATPTRVTEAPQ
;
A
#
# COMPACT_ATOMS: atom_id res chain seq x y z
N MET A 1 20.49 3.12 32.03
CA MET A 1 21.75 2.68 31.38
C MET A 1 21.60 2.97 29.89
N ARG A 2 22.26 3.94 29.43
CA ARG A 2 23.24 4.06 28.32
C ARG A 2 23.08 2.92 27.29
N SER A 3 22.81 3.12 26.01
CA SER A 3 23.56 3.89 24.99
C SER A 3 22.76 3.82 23.68
N SER A 4 22.84 4.62 22.86
CA SER A 4 23.73 5.38 21.96
C SER A 4 23.20 5.26 20.54
N ILE A 5 22.69 6.35 20.09
CA ILE A 5 22.30 6.65 18.72
C ILE A 5 23.54 7.15 17.99
N ARG A 6 23.84 6.58 16.85
CA ARG A 6 24.70 7.15 15.80
C ARG A 6 23.85 7.14 14.53
N GLY A 7 23.76 8.11 13.70
CA GLY A 7 24.43 9.40 13.55
C GLY A 7 24.07 9.84 12.15
N VAL A 8 23.35 10.92 12.07
CA VAL A 8 23.05 11.62 10.81
C VAL A 8 24.14 12.66 10.64
N ALA A 9 24.81 12.62 9.50
CA ALA A 9 25.78 13.65 9.15
C ALA A 9 25.04 14.96 8.85
N PRO A 10 25.44 16.08 9.42
CA PRO A 10 24.88 17.36 9.07
C PRO A 10 25.53 17.87 7.78
N LEU A 11 24.71 18.38 6.88
CA LEU A 11 25.12 19.29 5.82
C LEU A 11 25.93 20.44 6.46
N LEU A 12 27.18 20.54 6.05
CA LEU A 12 28.04 21.65 6.41
C LEU A 12 27.64 22.87 5.57
N THR A 13 26.74 23.69 6.11
CA THR A 13 26.51 25.03 5.59
C THR A 13 27.71 25.88 6.02
N LEU A 14 28.64 26.10 5.12
CA LEU A 14 29.70 27.05 5.33
C LEU A 14 29.10 28.46 5.35
N PHE A 15 28.84 28.97 6.54
CA PHE A 15 28.75 30.41 6.77
C PHE A 15 30.15 30.98 6.65
N LEU A 16 30.52 31.56 5.51
CA LEU A 16 31.66 32.43 5.40
C LEU A 16 31.27 33.76 6.01
N GLY A 17 31.52 33.86 7.33
CA GLY A 17 31.48 35.14 8.02
C GLY A 17 32.51 36.06 7.41
N ALA A 18 32.07 37.21 6.91
CA ALA A 18 32.93 38.26 6.51
C ALA A 18 33.78 38.68 7.70
N LEU A 19 35.05 38.28 7.74
CA LEU A 19 36.00 38.82 8.69
C LEU A 19 36.29 40.27 8.28
N LEU A 20 35.65 41.22 8.96
CA LEU A 20 36.11 42.60 9.02
C LEU A 20 37.44 42.57 9.76
N ALA A 21 38.52 42.50 9.00
CA ALA A 21 39.84 42.75 9.61
C ALA A 21 39.99 44.26 9.87
N THR A 22 39.58 44.68 11.04
CA THR A 22 40.00 45.97 11.56
C THR A 22 41.35 45.77 12.27
N CYS A 23 42.45 46.11 11.59
CA CYS A 23 43.73 46.27 12.28
C CYS A 23 43.73 47.62 13.00
N THR A 24 43.44 47.63 14.28
CA THR A 24 43.76 48.77 15.16
C THR A 24 45.16 48.58 15.65
N ASN A 25 46.06 49.42 15.24
CA ASN A 25 47.40 49.53 15.82
C ASN A 25 47.30 50.45 17.08
N GLU A 26 47.16 49.82 18.26
CA GLU A 26 47.26 50.56 19.54
C GLU A 26 48.73 50.85 19.84
N LEU A 27 49.20 51.99 19.46
CA LEU A 27 50.29 52.77 20.11
C LEU A 27 50.92 53.79 19.15
N ALA A 28 50.15 54.78 18.73
CA ALA A 28 50.74 56.04 18.30
C ALA A 28 49.81 57.22 18.70
N PRO A 29 50.27 58.27 19.31
CA PRO A 29 49.44 59.41 19.55
C PRO A 29 49.14 60.13 18.24
N THR A 30 47.88 60.32 17.97
CA THR A 30 47.29 61.15 16.90
C THR A 30 47.66 60.76 15.45
N GLY A 31 47.04 59.65 14.95
CA GLY A 31 47.13 59.38 13.53
C GLY A 31 47.02 57.92 13.07
N ALA A 32 46.25 57.08 13.74
CA ALA A 32 46.02 55.74 13.25
C ALA A 32 45.25 55.79 11.91
N ILE A 33 45.82 55.20 10.83
CA ILE A 33 45.13 55.00 9.54
C ILE A 33 44.25 53.78 9.65
N THR A 34 42.94 53.92 9.41
CA THR A 34 42.03 52.80 9.26
C THR A 34 41.75 52.58 7.76
N VAL A 35 42.07 51.41 7.26
CA VAL A 35 41.80 51.04 5.87
C VAL A 35 40.64 50.10 5.84
N THR A 36 39.58 50.46 5.13
CA THR A 36 38.40 49.60 4.93
C THR A 36 38.21 49.32 3.44
N LEU A 37 37.89 48.07 3.15
CA LEU A 37 37.43 47.68 1.81
C LEU A 37 35.95 48.01 1.69
N ALA A 38 35.58 48.77 0.66
CA ALA A 38 34.19 49.07 0.39
C ALA A 38 33.46 47.76 0.01
N LYS A 39 32.59 47.30 0.89
CA LYS A 39 31.79 46.09 0.73
C LYS A 39 30.81 46.26 -0.44
N GLY A 40 31.12 45.78 -1.63
CA GLY A 40 30.27 45.88 -2.84
C GLY A 40 31.06 45.91 -4.14
N THR A 41 32.39 46.11 -4.07
CA THR A 41 33.25 46.20 -5.23
C THR A 41 34.32 45.11 -5.31
N TRP A 42 34.39 44.22 -4.31
CA TRP A 42 35.34 43.12 -4.27
C TRP A 42 34.60 41.81 -4.47
N PRO A 43 34.66 41.19 -5.65
CA PRO A 43 34.18 39.85 -5.85
C PRO A 43 35.16 38.86 -5.18
N ASP A 44 34.66 38.00 -4.30
CA ASP A 44 35.42 36.88 -3.73
C ASP A 44 35.81 35.87 -4.81
N THR A 45 35.16 35.95 -5.97
CA THR A 45 35.36 35.09 -7.12
C THR A 45 35.31 35.91 -8.40
N LEU A 46 36.28 35.74 -9.26
CA LEU A 46 36.36 36.33 -10.61
C LEU A 46 36.31 35.19 -11.66
N ALA A 47 35.71 35.44 -12.82
CA ALA A 47 35.87 34.57 -13.95
C ALA A 47 37.19 34.88 -14.64
N VAL A 48 37.81 33.90 -15.33
CA VAL A 48 39.00 34.13 -16.19
C VAL A 48 38.68 35.21 -17.20
N ALA A 49 39.63 36.14 -17.43
CA ALA A 49 39.45 37.30 -18.27
C ALA A 49 38.41 38.32 -17.80
N GLU A 50 37.99 38.24 -16.54
CA GLU A 50 37.16 39.27 -15.96
C GLU A 50 38.03 40.41 -15.39
N ILE A 51 37.59 41.64 -15.65
CA ILE A 51 38.21 42.83 -15.10
C ILE A 51 37.30 43.40 -14.03
N ALA A 52 37.81 43.47 -12.80
CA ALA A 52 37.14 44.10 -11.68
C ALA A 52 37.87 45.37 -11.24
N THR A 53 37.13 46.34 -10.77
CA THR A 53 37.68 47.54 -10.17
C THR A 53 37.58 47.46 -8.65
N LEU A 54 38.69 47.51 -7.96
CA LEU A 54 38.75 47.55 -6.51
C LEU A 54 38.84 49.00 -6.02
N THR A 55 38.11 49.31 -4.99
CA THR A 55 38.16 50.61 -4.36
C THR A 55 38.50 50.44 -2.86
N VAL A 56 39.44 51.25 -2.38
CA VAL A 56 39.86 51.30 -1.00
C VAL A 56 39.48 52.66 -0.43
N THR A 57 38.94 52.71 0.74
CA THR A 57 38.74 53.93 1.53
C THR A 57 39.74 53.93 2.67
N ALA A 58 40.49 54.99 2.82
CA ALA A 58 41.41 55.20 3.94
C ALA A 58 40.94 56.41 4.76
N THR A 59 40.79 56.18 6.05
CA THR A 59 40.38 57.24 6.99
C THR A 59 41.35 57.33 8.15
N ASP A 60 41.42 58.50 8.82
CA ASP A 60 42.12 58.66 10.10
C ASP A 60 41.29 58.03 11.25
N GLY A 61 41.84 58.09 12.44
CA GLY A 61 41.20 57.61 13.68
C GLY A 61 39.89 58.36 14.04
N HIS A 62 39.56 59.44 13.34
CA HIS A 62 38.29 60.17 13.46
C HIS A 62 37.35 60.00 12.30
N GLN A 63 37.60 58.96 11.47
CA GLN A 63 36.82 58.61 10.28
C GLN A 63 36.82 59.70 9.19
N GLN A 64 37.80 60.63 9.18
CA GLN A 64 37.98 61.62 8.11
C GLN A 64 38.79 61.02 6.95
N ALA A 65 38.35 61.20 5.71
CA ALA A 65 39.03 60.69 4.54
C ALA A 65 40.45 61.32 4.41
N LEU A 66 41.43 60.45 4.27
CA LEU A 66 42.83 60.85 4.07
C LEU A 66 43.08 61.27 2.65
N SER A 67 43.84 62.39 2.45
CA SER A 67 44.32 62.85 1.16
C SER A 67 45.83 62.69 1.04
N GLY A 68 46.33 62.49 -0.17
CA GLY A 68 47.81 62.37 -0.41
C GLY A 68 48.39 61.01 0.00
N ILE A 69 47.57 59.98 0.09
CA ILE A 69 48.03 58.60 0.36
C ILE A 69 48.60 57.97 -0.89
N HIS A 70 49.61 57.12 -0.70
CA HIS A 70 50.19 56.31 -1.75
C HIS A 70 49.77 54.86 -1.53
N LEU A 71 49.21 54.18 -2.58
CA LEU A 71 48.82 52.82 -2.56
C LEU A 71 49.73 51.97 -3.43
N GLU A 72 50.29 50.94 -2.82
CA GLU A 72 51.03 49.88 -3.53
C GLU A 72 50.15 48.63 -3.62
N TRP A 73 49.85 48.19 -4.84
CA TRP A 73 49.03 47.03 -5.09
C TRP A 73 49.89 45.83 -5.52
N GLY A 74 49.58 44.67 -5.02
CA GLY A 74 50.27 43.42 -5.34
C GLY A 74 49.34 42.22 -5.46
N SER A 75 49.77 41.20 -6.13
CA SER A 75 49.14 39.89 -6.17
C SER A 75 50.13 38.82 -5.75
N SER A 76 49.70 37.84 -4.97
CA SER A 76 50.56 36.71 -4.57
C SER A 76 50.87 35.77 -5.74
N ASP A 77 50.05 35.77 -6.81
CA ASP A 77 50.26 35.02 -8.03
C ASP A 77 49.76 35.82 -9.26
N SER A 78 50.68 36.47 -9.90
CA SER A 78 50.42 37.29 -11.10
C SER A 78 50.06 36.45 -12.34
N SER A 79 50.25 35.15 -12.31
CA SER A 79 49.76 34.23 -13.37
C SER A 79 48.26 33.96 -13.22
N VAL A 80 47.69 34.10 -12.04
CA VAL A 80 46.28 33.97 -11.75
C VAL A 80 45.54 35.28 -11.84
N VAL A 81 46.10 36.33 -11.16
CA VAL A 81 45.53 37.68 -11.13
C VAL A 81 46.63 38.72 -11.21
N THR A 82 46.48 39.71 -12.09
CA THR A 82 47.29 40.92 -12.05
C THR A 82 46.50 42.09 -11.48
N VAL A 83 47.17 42.93 -10.74
CA VAL A 83 46.61 44.14 -10.15
C VAL A 83 47.41 45.35 -10.60
N THR A 84 46.74 46.32 -11.19
CA THR A 84 47.33 47.56 -11.65
C THR A 84 46.64 48.77 -11.07
N SER A 85 47.37 49.84 -10.74
CA SER A 85 46.79 51.08 -10.23
C SER A 85 45.80 51.67 -11.27
N GLY A 86 44.60 52.04 -10.79
CA GLY A 86 43.61 52.70 -11.62
C GLY A 86 43.87 54.19 -11.85
N THR A 87 43.00 54.85 -12.56
CA THR A 87 43.06 56.29 -12.87
C THR A 87 42.83 57.18 -11.62
N SER A 88 42.36 56.61 -10.55
CA SER A 88 42.22 57.27 -9.22
C SER A 88 43.17 56.59 -8.23
N PRO A 89 43.85 57.34 -7.37
CA PRO A 89 44.80 56.79 -6.41
C PRO A 89 44.22 55.77 -5.43
N LEU A 90 42.89 55.75 -5.29
CA LEU A 90 42.18 54.81 -4.41
C LEU A 90 41.58 53.60 -5.13
N ARG A 91 41.90 53.42 -6.37
CA ARG A 91 41.36 52.33 -7.21
C ARG A 91 42.44 51.47 -7.84
N ALA A 92 42.17 50.20 -7.98
CA ALA A 92 42.98 49.29 -8.79
C ALA A 92 42.10 48.56 -9.79
N ILE A 93 42.71 48.17 -10.86
CA ILE A 93 42.13 47.27 -11.85
C ILE A 93 42.71 45.88 -11.59
N VAL A 94 41.84 44.94 -11.38
CA VAL A 94 42.17 43.51 -11.22
C VAL A 94 41.82 42.79 -12.52
N ASP A 95 42.82 42.19 -13.13
CA ASP A 95 42.65 41.40 -14.36
C ASP A 95 42.93 39.92 -14.04
N SER A 96 41.92 39.09 -14.16
CA SER A 96 42.01 37.64 -13.93
C SER A 96 42.51 36.92 -15.17
N ARG A 97 43.59 36.17 -15.05
CA ARG A 97 44.31 35.58 -16.19
C ARG A 97 44.12 34.07 -16.30
N ARG A 98 44.11 33.37 -15.21
CA ARG A 98 44.03 31.92 -15.16
C ARG A 98 43.22 31.49 -13.92
N SER A 99 42.53 30.37 -14.00
CA SER A 99 41.86 29.78 -12.84
C SER A 99 42.88 29.41 -11.75
N GLY A 100 42.54 29.72 -10.51
CA GLY A 100 43.42 29.51 -9.36
C GLY A 100 43.03 30.40 -8.19
N SER A 101 43.82 30.36 -7.15
CA SER A 101 43.65 31.22 -5.99
C SER A 101 44.83 32.17 -5.88
N ALA A 102 44.58 33.44 -5.64
CA ALA A 102 45.56 34.44 -5.36
C ALA A 102 45.10 35.33 -4.23
N THR A 103 46.01 36.00 -3.57
CA THR A 103 45.70 37.06 -2.61
C THR A 103 46.10 38.42 -3.18
N ILE A 104 45.18 39.35 -3.12
CA ILE A 104 45.46 40.75 -3.48
C ILE A 104 45.88 41.49 -2.21
N THR A 105 47.01 42.15 -2.27
CA THR A 105 47.54 42.97 -1.21
C THR A 105 47.50 44.44 -1.63
N VAL A 106 47.04 45.27 -0.71
CA VAL A 106 47.22 46.73 -0.87
C VAL A 106 47.95 47.28 0.38
N ARG A 107 49.03 47.95 0.12
CA ARG A 107 49.79 48.66 1.16
C ARG A 107 49.48 50.12 1.06
N VAL A 108 49.04 50.69 2.15
CA VAL A 108 48.72 52.11 2.27
C VAL A 108 49.88 52.80 3.02
N ALA A 109 50.53 53.75 2.39
CA ALA A 109 51.59 54.52 2.98
C ALA A 109 51.30 56.03 2.91
N GLN A 110 51.61 56.75 3.98
CA GLN A 110 51.55 58.20 4.05
C GLN A 110 52.71 58.67 4.88
N THR A 111 53.32 59.80 4.46
CA THR A 111 54.47 60.36 5.21
C THR A 111 54.06 60.70 6.64
N GLY A 112 54.77 60.12 7.64
CA GLY A 112 54.52 60.32 9.07
C GLY A 112 53.60 59.33 9.74
N PHE A 113 53.15 58.27 9.02
CA PHE A 113 52.31 57.16 9.51
C PHE A 113 52.95 55.82 9.22
N ASP A 114 52.75 54.84 10.08
CA ASP A 114 53.14 53.46 9.74
C ASP A 114 52.27 52.89 8.63
N PRO A 115 52.88 52.17 7.67
CA PRO A 115 52.18 51.65 6.54
C PRO A 115 51.23 50.52 6.97
N VAL A 116 49.97 50.56 6.53
CA VAL A 116 48.93 49.52 6.78
C VAL A 116 48.80 48.66 5.55
N GLN A 117 48.79 47.34 5.74
CA GLN A 117 48.60 46.36 4.64
C GLN A 117 47.24 45.66 4.80
N LEU A 118 46.48 45.62 3.73
CA LEU A 118 45.26 44.85 3.62
C LEU A 118 45.49 43.70 2.68
N VAL A 119 44.97 42.49 3.02
CA VAL A 119 45.11 41.28 2.23
C VAL A 119 43.72 40.69 2.02
N ALA A 120 43.38 40.47 0.76
CA ALA A 120 42.07 39.84 0.40
C ALA A 120 42.28 38.65 -0.54
N PRO A 121 41.77 37.48 -0.19
CA PRO A 121 41.82 36.33 -1.08
C PRO A 121 40.87 36.54 -2.26
N VAL A 122 41.28 36.12 -3.44
CA VAL A 122 40.46 36.10 -4.66
C VAL A 122 40.60 34.72 -5.33
N VAL A 123 39.49 34.12 -5.67
CA VAL A 123 39.45 32.89 -6.44
C VAL A 123 39.03 33.20 -7.87
N VAL A 124 39.90 32.89 -8.80
CA VAL A 124 39.58 33.02 -10.25
C VAL A 124 39.05 31.69 -10.76
N ARG A 125 37.83 31.74 -11.22
CA ARG A 125 37.19 30.59 -11.91
C ARG A 125 37.20 30.84 -13.41
N GLN A 126 37.21 29.73 -14.17
CA GLN A 126 37.12 29.82 -15.62
C GLN A 126 35.72 30.34 -16.00
N ARG A 127 35.66 31.42 -16.82
CA ARG A 127 34.40 31.99 -17.28
C ARG A 127 33.93 31.24 -18.51
N GLY A 128 32.66 30.93 -18.56
CA GLY A 128 32.04 30.24 -19.69
C GLY A 128 32.17 28.74 -19.61
N ALA A 129 31.10 28.10 -19.74
CA ALA A 129 30.74 26.72 -19.46
C ALA A 129 30.82 26.40 -17.95
N ASP A 130 29.75 26.15 -17.34
CA ASP A 130 29.78 25.20 -16.21
C ASP A 130 30.59 24.01 -16.75
N SER A 131 31.72 23.72 -16.10
CA SER A 131 32.54 22.54 -16.46
C SER A 131 31.75 21.25 -16.30
N LEU A 132 30.49 21.35 -15.95
CA LEU A 132 29.49 20.32 -15.76
C LEU A 132 28.28 20.63 -16.61
N LEU A 133 27.96 19.73 -17.54
CA LEU A 133 26.72 19.69 -18.32
C LEU A 133 26.01 18.38 -18.00
N SER A 134 24.71 18.34 -18.10
CA SER A 134 23.99 17.07 -18.12
C SER A 134 23.72 16.62 -19.56
N VAL A 135 23.46 15.34 -19.74
CA VAL A 135 23.01 14.83 -21.05
C VAL A 135 21.75 15.58 -21.47
N GLY A 136 21.77 16.13 -22.69
CA GLY A 136 20.67 16.92 -23.24
C GLY A 136 20.77 18.43 -22.96
N ASP A 137 21.63 18.87 -22.04
CA ASP A 137 21.85 20.30 -21.81
C ASP A 137 22.56 20.97 -23.00
N VAL A 138 22.15 22.19 -23.25
CA VAL A 138 22.73 23.06 -24.27
C VAL A 138 23.20 24.34 -23.59
N ASP A 139 24.46 24.73 -23.80
CA ASP A 139 25.02 25.96 -23.28
C ASP A 139 25.78 26.70 -24.36
N THR A 140 26.03 28.00 -24.15
CA THR A 140 26.79 28.83 -25.09
C THR A 140 28.04 29.33 -24.40
N ILE A 141 29.20 29.02 -24.97
CA ILE A 141 30.49 29.47 -24.47
C ILE A 141 31.09 30.49 -25.43
N GLY A 142 31.79 31.49 -24.87
CA GLY A 142 32.45 32.53 -25.66
C GLY A 142 33.96 32.61 -25.40
N LEU A 143 34.74 32.87 -26.42
CA LEU A 143 36.11 33.33 -26.29
C LEU A 143 36.08 34.84 -26.10
N ALA A 144 36.37 35.30 -24.87
CA ALA A 144 36.67 36.72 -24.67
C ALA A 144 38.08 37.01 -25.20
N LEU A 145 38.14 37.39 -26.46
CA LEU A 145 39.39 37.84 -27.10
C LEU A 145 39.70 39.26 -26.60
N GLN A 146 40.13 39.40 -25.34
CA GLN A 146 40.60 40.69 -24.82
C GLN A 146 42.10 40.85 -25.01
N ARG A 147 42.40 41.64 -26.01
CA ARG A 147 43.49 42.63 -26.16
C ARG A 147 44.95 42.28 -25.89
N VAL A 148 45.71 42.45 -26.93
CA VAL A 148 46.94 43.23 -26.84
C VAL A 148 46.96 44.29 -27.92
N ASP A 149 46.24 44.16 -29.03
CA ASP A 149 46.14 45.19 -30.06
C ASP A 149 44.92 44.92 -30.94
N ALA A 150 44.09 45.93 -31.23
CA ALA A 150 42.94 45.78 -32.10
C ALA A 150 43.34 45.30 -33.54
N SER A 151 44.60 45.50 -33.92
CA SER A 151 45.17 45.01 -35.16
C SER A 151 45.38 43.49 -35.19
N PHE A 152 45.48 42.83 -34.01
CA PHE A 152 45.71 41.39 -33.93
C PHE A 152 44.44 40.56 -34.22
N LEU A 153 43.26 41.17 -34.09
CA LEU A 153 41.97 40.51 -34.34
C LEU A 153 41.39 40.77 -35.70
N ALA A 154 41.94 41.71 -36.44
CA ALA A 154 41.51 41.97 -37.82
C ALA A 154 41.83 40.78 -38.70
N GLY A 155 40.79 40.05 -39.12
CA GLY A 155 40.90 38.86 -39.99
C GLY A 155 41.18 37.53 -39.24
N ALA A 156 41.11 37.49 -37.92
CA ALA A 156 41.21 36.24 -37.19
C ALA A 156 39.98 35.35 -37.43
N THR A 157 40.20 34.06 -37.66
CA THR A 157 39.17 33.05 -37.75
C THR A 157 39.20 32.17 -36.49
N VAL A 158 38.03 31.91 -35.91
CA VAL A 158 37.88 31.00 -34.78
C VAL A 158 37.15 29.72 -35.25
N THR A 159 37.77 28.59 -34.99
CA THR A 159 37.15 27.29 -35.23
C THR A 159 36.97 26.53 -33.93
N TRP A 160 35.85 25.88 -33.82
CA TRP A 160 35.45 25.16 -32.62
C TRP A 160 35.35 23.66 -32.87
N SER A 161 35.82 22.85 -31.94
CA SER A 161 35.72 21.40 -32.01
C SER A 161 35.63 20.78 -30.61
N SER A 162 35.25 19.54 -30.54
CA SER A 162 35.31 18.71 -29.32
C SER A 162 36.47 17.71 -29.42
N SER A 163 37.11 17.38 -28.32
CA SER A 163 38.04 16.25 -28.23
C SER A 163 37.34 14.91 -28.42
N ASP A 164 36.05 14.83 -28.06
CA ASP A 164 35.19 13.69 -28.31
C ASP A 164 33.76 14.16 -28.63
N ALA A 165 33.40 14.10 -29.90
CA ALA A 165 32.09 14.53 -30.38
C ALA A 165 30.96 13.58 -30.02
N SER A 166 31.24 12.35 -29.56
CA SER A 166 30.24 11.45 -29.04
C SER A 166 29.76 11.87 -27.64
N ILE A 167 30.67 12.43 -26.82
CA ILE A 167 30.38 12.93 -25.48
C ILE A 167 29.80 14.34 -25.51
N LEU A 168 30.46 15.23 -26.28
CA LEU A 168 30.19 16.67 -26.32
C LEU A 168 30.07 17.18 -27.76
N GLY A 169 28.87 17.61 -28.13
CA GLY A 169 28.65 18.33 -29.37
C GLY A 169 29.16 19.78 -29.25
N VAL A 170 29.89 20.27 -30.23
CA VAL A 170 30.35 21.67 -30.28
C VAL A 170 30.10 22.22 -31.67
N SER A 171 29.44 23.37 -31.76
CA SER A 171 29.23 24.09 -33.04
C SER A 171 29.40 25.59 -32.87
N ALA A 172 30.02 26.27 -33.84
CA ALA A 172 30.11 27.72 -33.81
C ALA A 172 28.73 28.36 -33.86
N LEU A 173 28.55 29.47 -33.13
CA LEU A 173 27.32 30.26 -33.22
C LEU A 173 27.30 31.02 -34.55
N ALA A 174 26.22 30.89 -35.32
CA ALA A 174 26.14 31.48 -36.67
C ALA A 174 26.20 33.01 -36.67
N SER A 175 25.80 33.66 -35.59
CA SER A 175 25.78 35.12 -35.42
C SER A 175 27.13 35.66 -34.93
N ASP A 176 27.96 34.84 -34.28
CA ASP A 176 29.23 35.26 -33.68
C ASP A 176 30.22 34.08 -33.64
N SER A 177 31.21 34.10 -34.51
CA SER A 177 32.22 33.02 -34.58
C SER A 177 33.11 32.92 -33.34
N THR A 178 33.10 33.93 -32.45
CA THR A 178 33.81 33.89 -31.17
C THR A 178 33.03 33.11 -30.10
N GLN A 179 31.81 32.69 -30.43
CA GLN A 179 30.95 31.87 -29.54
C GLN A 179 30.67 30.51 -30.15
N ALA A 180 30.47 29.53 -29.29
CA ALA A 180 30.04 28.19 -29.68
C ALA A 180 28.92 27.69 -28.78
N VAL A 181 28.02 26.92 -29.38
CA VAL A 181 27.01 26.13 -28.67
C VAL A 181 27.63 24.79 -28.35
N ILE A 182 27.54 24.39 -27.08
CA ILE A 182 27.95 23.09 -26.58
C ILE A 182 26.73 22.29 -26.15
N THR A 183 26.77 20.99 -26.40
CA THR A 183 25.64 20.09 -26.09
C THR A 183 26.16 18.81 -25.47
N GLY A 184 25.73 18.47 -24.26
CA GLY A 184 26.06 17.20 -23.62
C GLY A 184 25.30 16.05 -24.31
N ARG A 185 26.01 15.04 -24.85
CA ARG A 185 25.41 13.89 -25.58
C ARG A 185 25.44 12.61 -24.81
N VAL A 186 26.59 12.24 -24.28
CA VAL A 186 26.82 11.02 -23.51
C VAL A 186 27.62 11.39 -22.26
N SER A 187 27.37 10.75 -21.14
CA SER A 187 28.12 11.01 -19.89
C SER A 187 29.60 10.68 -20.07
N GLY A 188 30.46 11.57 -19.63
CA GLY A 188 31.91 11.43 -19.77
C GLY A 188 32.64 12.77 -19.76
N ALA A 189 33.96 12.74 -19.94
CA ALA A 189 34.80 13.91 -19.98
C ALA A 189 35.24 14.19 -21.44
N ALA A 190 35.09 15.43 -21.88
CA ALA A 190 35.58 15.91 -23.17
C ALA A 190 36.14 17.32 -23.02
N GLN A 191 36.83 17.81 -24.03
CA GLN A 191 37.34 19.18 -24.06
C GLN A 191 36.69 19.92 -25.23
N VAL A 192 36.26 21.16 -24.98
CA VAL A 192 36.02 22.13 -26.05
C VAL A 192 37.33 22.70 -26.47
N ILE A 193 37.57 22.68 -27.77
CA ILE A 193 38.80 23.18 -28.40
C ILE A 193 38.44 24.35 -29.31
N ALA A 194 38.94 25.55 -28.94
CA ALA A 194 38.85 26.73 -29.79
C ALA A 194 40.23 27.01 -30.43
N THR A 195 40.27 27.05 -31.73
CA THR A 195 41.49 27.40 -32.49
C THR A 195 41.30 28.77 -33.13
N VAL A 196 42.13 29.71 -32.73
CA VAL A 196 42.22 31.06 -33.32
C VAL A 196 43.37 31.09 -34.27
N GLN A 197 43.10 31.46 -35.49
CA GLN A 197 44.13 31.59 -36.54
C GLN A 197 44.06 32.99 -37.16
N ASN A 198 45.23 33.64 -37.28
CA ASN A 198 45.42 34.91 -37.99
C ASN A 198 46.73 34.90 -38.79
N GLN A 199 47.08 36.04 -39.38
CA GLN A 199 48.32 36.17 -40.20
C GLN A 199 49.63 36.00 -39.40
N LEU A 200 49.57 36.12 -38.06
CA LEU A 200 50.69 36.03 -37.12
C LEU A 200 50.91 34.66 -36.50
N GLY A 201 49.94 33.75 -36.65
CA GLY A 201 50.04 32.40 -36.10
C GLY A 201 48.71 31.75 -35.71
N ARG A 202 48.82 30.58 -35.07
CA ARG A 202 47.71 29.75 -34.57
C ARG A 202 47.83 29.56 -33.09
N SER A 203 46.72 29.79 -32.34
CA SER A 203 46.61 29.53 -30.92
C SER A 203 45.43 28.62 -30.66
N THR A 204 45.58 27.67 -29.72
CA THR A 204 44.54 26.70 -29.38
C THR A 204 44.24 26.83 -27.88
N PHE A 205 42.96 26.94 -27.55
CA PHE A 205 42.44 26.99 -26.20
C PHE A 205 41.62 25.73 -25.94
N GLN A 206 41.75 25.12 -24.76
CA GLN A 206 41.04 23.90 -24.36
C GLN A 206 40.33 24.15 -23.07
N LEU A 207 39.03 23.78 -23.03
CA LEU A 207 38.17 23.85 -21.86
C LEU A 207 37.67 22.45 -21.52
N PRO A 208 38.06 21.87 -20.39
CA PRO A 208 37.53 20.58 -19.97
C PRO A 208 36.04 20.72 -19.58
N VAL A 209 35.22 19.81 -20.08
CA VAL A 209 33.78 19.71 -19.78
C VAL A 209 33.46 18.29 -19.34
N GLN A 210 32.77 18.13 -18.22
CA GLN A 210 32.25 16.88 -17.75
C GLN A 210 30.75 16.83 -18.08
N VAL A 211 30.31 15.83 -18.85
CA VAL A 211 28.89 15.56 -19.08
C VAL A 211 28.39 14.56 -18.04
N LEU A 212 27.39 14.94 -17.27
CA LEU A 212 26.80 14.16 -16.21
C LEU A 212 25.65 13.27 -16.72
N PRO A 213 25.51 12.03 -16.22
CA PRO A 213 24.41 11.16 -16.59
C PRO A 213 23.09 11.70 -16.01
N LEU A 214 21.98 11.38 -16.69
CA LEU A 214 20.65 11.53 -16.16
C LEU A 214 20.30 10.34 -15.26
N GLN A 215 19.41 10.58 -14.28
CA GLN A 215 18.80 9.57 -13.42
C GLN A 215 17.29 9.67 -13.50
N ILE A 216 16.62 8.52 -13.51
CA ILE A 216 15.16 8.41 -13.50
C ILE A 216 14.76 7.89 -12.11
N LEU A 217 13.90 8.63 -11.41
CA LEU A 217 13.38 8.28 -10.10
C LEU A 217 11.87 8.11 -10.16
N GLU A 218 11.35 7.15 -9.44
CA GLU A 218 9.91 6.95 -9.27
C GLU A 218 9.29 8.07 -8.41
N GLN A 219 8.09 8.54 -8.80
CA GLN A 219 7.40 9.58 -8.02
C GLN A 219 5.86 9.39 -8.03
N PRO A 220 5.26 8.96 -6.93
CA PRO A 220 5.84 8.31 -5.74
C PRO A 220 6.42 6.93 -6.09
N ALA A 221 7.02 6.24 -5.11
CA ALA A 221 7.46 4.85 -5.31
C ALA A 221 6.33 4.00 -5.88
N TRP A 222 6.62 3.22 -6.93
CA TRP A 222 5.59 2.48 -7.66
C TRP A 222 5.16 1.24 -6.89
N SER A 223 3.85 1.00 -6.85
CA SER A 223 3.36 -0.30 -6.40
C SER A 223 3.76 -1.37 -7.42
N PRO A 224 4.40 -2.48 -7.01
CA PRO A 224 4.73 -3.57 -7.92
C PRO A 224 3.51 -4.38 -8.35
N LEU A 225 2.33 -4.01 -7.89
CA LEU A 225 1.09 -4.76 -8.08
C LEU A 225 -0.01 -3.84 -8.60
N ILE A 226 -0.70 -4.30 -9.65
CA ILE A 226 -1.94 -3.70 -10.16
C ILE A 226 -3.00 -4.80 -10.30
N THR A 227 -4.23 -4.51 -9.92
CA THR A 227 -5.32 -5.50 -10.06
C THR A 227 -5.86 -5.53 -11.48
N LEU A 228 -6.32 -6.72 -11.90
CA LEU A 228 -6.93 -6.92 -13.22
C LEU A 228 -8.14 -5.98 -13.39
N THR A 229 -8.25 -5.35 -14.54
CA THR A 229 -9.21 -4.31 -14.91
C THR A 229 -8.96 -2.92 -14.33
N ASP A 230 -7.98 -2.76 -13.45
CA ASP A 230 -7.60 -1.45 -12.94
C ASP A 230 -6.59 -0.75 -13.85
N THR A 231 -6.50 0.56 -13.68
CA THR A 231 -5.50 1.41 -14.30
C THR A 231 -4.67 2.10 -13.22
N GLY A 232 -3.42 2.38 -13.53
CA GLY A 232 -2.52 3.11 -12.62
C GLY A 232 -1.67 4.10 -13.38
N THR A 233 -1.54 5.32 -12.89
CA THR A 233 -0.64 6.31 -13.48
C THR A 233 0.70 6.29 -12.78
N PHE A 234 1.74 5.99 -13.54
CA PHE A 234 3.12 5.97 -13.08
C PHE A 234 3.83 7.23 -13.53
N LYS A 235 4.59 7.84 -12.64
CA LYS A 235 5.33 9.07 -12.92
C LYS A 235 6.79 8.88 -12.55
N VAL A 236 7.64 9.57 -13.26
CA VAL A 236 9.07 9.65 -12.98
C VAL A 236 9.52 11.09 -12.88
N LEU A 237 10.56 11.30 -12.09
CA LEU A 237 11.33 12.51 -12.02
C LEU A 237 12.66 12.25 -12.73
N VAL A 238 13.02 13.11 -13.66
CA VAL A 238 14.34 13.05 -14.30
C VAL A 238 15.23 14.11 -13.67
N GLN A 239 16.37 13.70 -13.16
CA GLN A 239 17.38 14.60 -12.58
C GLN A 239 18.77 14.26 -13.10
N ASP A 240 19.71 15.20 -12.95
CA ASP A 240 21.13 14.92 -13.19
C ASP A 240 21.82 14.33 -11.95
N ALA A 241 23.08 13.98 -12.08
CA ALA A 241 23.86 13.41 -10.98
C ALA A 241 24.10 14.39 -9.81
N LEU A 242 23.77 15.67 -9.95
CA LEU A 242 23.79 16.67 -8.88
C LEU A 242 22.43 16.85 -8.21
N GLY A 243 21.41 16.08 -8.65
CA GLY A 243 20.05 16.16 -8.12
C GLY A 243 19.22 17.31 -8.69
N GLN A 244 19.68 17.98 -9.75
CA GLN A 244 18.92 19.04 -10.39
C GLN A 244 17.84 18.45 -11.30
N ILE A 245 16.59 18.88 -11.09
CA ILE A 245 15.44 18.40 -11.84
C ILE A 245 15.49 18.93 -13.27
N LYS A 246 15.35 18.03 -14.25
CA LYS A 246 15.28 18.35 -15.67
C LYS A 246 13.83 18.40 -16.12
N ASN A 247 13.28 19.59 -16.23
CA ASN A 247 11.91 19.81 -16.69
C ASN A 247 11.81 19.69 -18.23
N GLY A 248 10.66 19.19 -18.71
CA GLY A 248 10.37 19.10 -20.14
C GLY A 248 11.06 17.94 -20.87
N VAL A 249 11.75 17.06 -20.16
CA VAL A 249 12.35 15.86 -20.75
C VAL A 249 11.25 14.89 -21.14
N LYS A 250 11.25 14.43 -22.40
CA LYS A 250 10.28 13.46 -22.89
C LYS A 250 10.62 12.06 -22.40
N VAL A 251 9.70 11.47 -21.66
CA VAL A 251 9.78 10.07 -21.20
C VAL A 251 9.02 9.19 -22.19
N GLN A 252 9.66 8.11 -22.63
CA GLN A 252 9.02 7.05 -23.41
C GLN A 252 8.72 5.88 -22.49
N TRP A 253 7.50 5.36 -22.57
CA TRP A 253 7.03 4.27 -21.76
C TRP A 253 6.86 3.00 -22.57
N SER A 254 7.20 1.86 -22.00
CA SER A 254 6.96 0.56 -22.60
C SER A 254 6.73 -0.53 -21.55
N SER A 255 6.14 -1.64 -21.98
CA SER A 255 5.91 -2.85 -21.17
C SER A 255 6.69 -4.00 -21.80
N THR A 256 7.36 -4.82 -20.98
CA THR A 256 8.01 -6.05 -21.47
C THR A 256 6.99 -7.18 -21.68
N ASN A 257 5.76 -7.03 -21.17
CA ASN A 257 4.66 -7.98 -21.37
C ASN A 257 3.35 -7.25 -21.73
N ALA A 258 3.20 -6.89 -22.99
CA ALA A 258 2.00 -6.20 -23.47
C ALA A 258 0.72 -7.04 -23.44
N ALA A 259 0.81 -8.37 -23.24
CA ALA A 259 -0.34 -9.22 -23.01
C ALA A 259 -0.90 -9.05 -21.59
N ALA A 260 -0.04 -8.81 -20.59
CA ALA A 260 -0.46 -8.57 -19.21
C ALA A 260 -0.92 -7.13 -19.01
N PHE A 261 -0.15 -6.15 -19.47
CA PHE A 261 -0.49 -4.73 -19.36
C PHE A 261 0.15 -3.89 -20.46
N THR A 262 -0.48 -2.78 -20.77
CA THR A 262 0.05 -1.75 -21.67
C THR A 262 0.24 -0.44 -20.91
N VAL A 263 1.12 0.41 -21.43
CA VAL A 263 1.35 1.75 -20.90
C VAL A 263 1.28 2.75 -22.07
N ASP A 264 0.68 3.90 -21.84
CA ASP A 264 0.61 4.99 -22.81
C ASP A 264 1.73 6.01 -22.60
N SER A 265 1.78 7.03 -23.48
CA SER A 265 2.80 8.09 -23.43
C SER A 265 2.74 8.97 -22.18
N THR A 266 1.69 8.91 -21.39
CA THR A 266 1.52 9.67 -20.13
C THR A 266 1.94 8.86 -18.89
N GLY A 267 2.30 7.57 -19.07
CA GLY A 267 2.58 6.64 -17.98
C GLY A 267 1.32 6.00 -17.40
N LEU A 268 0.18 6.09 -18.08
CA LEU A 268 -1.03 5.37 -17.68
C LEU A 268 -0.93 3.91 -18.10
N VAL A 269 -0.86 3.05 -17.12
CA VAL A 269 -0.87 1.60 -17.28
C VAL A 269 -2.31 1.10 -17.29
N THR A 270 -2.63 0.23 -18.24
CA THR A 270 -3.90 -0.50 -18.33
C THR A 270 -3.62 -2.00 -18.25
N SER A 271 -4.16 -2.66 -17.23
CA SER A 271 -4.06 -4.11 -17.06
C SER A 271 -5.00 -4.83 -18.03
N LYS A 272 -4.55 -5.96 -18.63
CA LYS A 272 -5.31 -6.74 -19.62
C LYS A 272 -5.54 -8.18 -19.20
N SER A 273 -4.51 -8.84 -18.72
CA SER A 273 -4.58 -10.22 -18.22
C SER A 273 -3.66 -10.39 -17.03
N ARG A 274 -3.85 -11.44 -16.25
CA ARG A 274 -2.92 -11.78 -15.16
C ARG A 274 -1.53 -12.08 -15.71
N GLY A 275 -0.50 -11.70 -14.97
CA GLY A 275 0.88 -11.98 -15.37
C GLY A 275 1.83 -10.87 -14.95
N GLY A 276 3.12 -11.16 -15.00
CA GLY A 276 4.19 -10.23 -14.66
C GLY A 276 4.92 -9.70 -15.87
N GLY A 277 5.53 -8.54 -15.71
CA GLY A 277 6.41 -7.91 -16.67
C GLY A 277 7.16 -6.76 -16.00
N GLU A 278 7.92 -6.02 -16.78
CA GLU A 278 8.55 -4.79 -16.34
C GLU A 278 7.89 -3.59 -17.02
N LEU A 279 7.62 -2.56 -16.24
CA LEU A 279 7.32 -1.22 -16.72
C LEU A 279 8.65 -0.50 -16.95
N VAL A 280 8.85 0.00 -18.15
CA VAL A 280 10.11 0.64 -18.56
C VAL A 280 9.87 2.09 -18.91
N ALA A 281 10.57 2.99 -18.22
CA ALA A 281 10.65 4.40 -18.53
C ALA A 281 11.99 4.69 -19.20
N THR A 282 11.99 5.23 -20.39
CA THR A 282 13.19 5.53 -21.20
C THR A 282 13.28 7.03 -21.46
N VAL A 283 14.46 7.59 -21.25
CA VAL A 283 14.79 8.99 -21.53
C VAL A 283 16.00 9.04 -22.47
N GLY A 284 15.92 9.92 -23.44
CA GLY A 284 16.96 10.08 -24.47
C GLY A 284 16.63 9.36 -25.77
N ALA A 285 17.30 9.77 -26.82
CA ALA A 285 17.30 9.15 -28.15
C ALA A 285 18.61 9.52 -28.84
N ALA A 286 19.11 8.69 -29.76
CA ALA A 286 20.32 9.03 -30.50
C ALA A 286 20.28 10.45 -31.08
N PRO A 287 21.35 11.25 -30.99
CA PRO A 287 22.71 10.92 -30.55
C PRO A 287 22.94 11.05 -29.04
N PHE A 288 21.91 11.23 -28.22
CA PHE A 288 22.05 11.36 -26.78
C PHE A 288 22.07 9.99 -26.11
N GLN A 289 22.64 9.93 -24.92
CA GLN A 289 22.61 8.74 -24.07
C GLN A 289 21.16 8.37 -23.73
N VAL A 290 20.83 7.09 -23.93
CA VAL A 290 19.56 6.53 -23.49
C VAL A 290 19.71 6.03 -22.06
N VAL A 291 18.81 6.44 -21.18
CA VAL A 291 18.74 5.98 -19.79
C VAL A 291 17.39 5.29 -19.59
N GLU A 292 17.42 4.10 -19.01
CA GLU A 292 16.21 3.34 -18.71
C GLU A 292 16.07 3.12 -17.19
N HIS A 293 14.83 3.21 -16.73
CA HIS A 293 14.42 2.73 -15.43
C HIS A 293 13.42 1.60 -15.62
N ARG A 294 13.68 0.46 -14.98
CA ARG A 294 12.87 -0.75 -15.08
C ARG A 294 12.36 -1.13 -13.69
N ALA A 295 11.06 -1.34 -13.58
CA ALA A 295 10.44 -1.80 -12.35
C ALA A 295 9.49 -2.97 -12.62
N PRO A 296 9.54 -4.04 -11.81
CA PRO A 296 8.63 -5.16 -11.95
C PRO A 296 7.20 -4.71 -11.67
N LEU A 297 6.26 -5.16 -12.51
CA LEU A 297 4.84 -4.94 -12.33
C LEU A 297 4.09 -6.26 -12.54
N GLN A 298 3.28 -6.65 -11.55
CA GLN A 298 2.48 -7.85 -11.58
C GLN A 298 1.00 -7.48 -11.65
N VAL A 299 0.30 -7.98 -12.67
CA VAL A 299 -1.16 -7.92 -12.75
C VAL A 299 -1.73 -9.13 -12.02
N VAL A 300 -2.53 -8.87 -11.00
CA VAL A 300 -3.10 -9.88 -10.10
C VAL A 300 -4.62 -9.92 -10.19
N GLN A 301 -5.23 -11.03 -9.75
CA GLN A 301 -6.67 -11.19 -9.71
C GLN A 301 -7.31 -10.13 -8.81
N LYS A 302 -8.44 -9.57 -9.27
CA LYS A 302 -9.35 -8.78 -8.46
C LYS A 302 -10.43 -9.70 -7.91
N TRP A 303 -10.61 -9.69 -6.61
CA TRP A 303 -11.56 -10.52 -5.92
C TRP A 303 -12.81 -9.72 -5.54
N ARG A 304 -13.98 -10.36 -5.61
CA ARG A 304 -15.26 -9.77 -5.20
C ARG A 304 -15.58 -10.12 -3.77
N THR A 305 -15.42 -11.40 -3.39
CA THR A 305 -15.74 -11.94 -2.07
C THR A 305 -14.70 -12.95 -1.63
N VAL A 306 -14.64 -13.20 -0.33
CA VAL A 306 -13.89 -14.28 0.28
C VAL A 306 -14.77 -14.96 1.33
N SER A 307 -14.72 -16.29 1.41
CA SER A 307 -15.37 -17.12 2.42
C SER A 307 -14.34 -18.06 3.04
N ALA A 308 -14.18 -17.97 4.35
CA ALA A 308 -13.27 -18.79 5.14
C ALA A 308 -14.05 -19.90 5.83
N GLY A 309 -13.73 -21.15 5.54
CA GLY A 309 -14.26 -22.35 6.20
C GLY A 309 -13.42 -22.78 7.39
N LEU A 310 -13.49 -24.07 7.79
CA LEU A 310 -12.67 -24.57 8.89
C LEU A 310 -11.18 -24.47 8.54
N ASP A 311 -10.75 -25.11 7.47
CA ASP A 311 -9.36 -25.22 7.02
C ASP A 311 -9.20 -25.00 5.50
N HIS A 312 -10.22 -24.46 4.83
CA HIS A 312 -10.16 -24.08 3.42
C HIS A 312 -10.84 -22.74 3.20
N THR A 313 -10.43 -22.05 2.15
CA THR A 313 -10.93 -20.73 1.79
C THR A 313 -11.39 -20.74 0.35
N CYS A 314 -12.49 -20.05 0.08
CA CYS A 314 -13.00 -19.86 -1.27
C CYS A 314 -13.18 -18.37 -1.58
N ALA A 315 -13.08 -17.98 -2.85
CA ALA A 315 -13.27 -16.61 -3.30
C ALA A 315 -13.85 -16.56 -4.70
N ILE A 316 -14.48 -15.46 -5.04
CA ILE A 316 -15.04 -15.21 -6.35
C ILE A 316 -14.25 -14.13 -7.08
N ALA A 317 -13.82 -14.44 -8.30
CA ALA A 317 -13.20 -13.47 -9.19
C ALA A 317 -14.20 -12.34 -9.55
N ALA A 318 -13.77 -11.09 -9.44
CA ALA A 318 -14.64 -9.94 -9.66
C ALA A 318 -15.06 -9.78 -11.12
N LEU A 319 -14.21 -10.23 -12.07
CA LEU A 319 -14.42 -10.01 -13.50
C LEU A 319 -15.53 -10.88 -14.07
N ASP A 320 -15.50 -12.18 -13.78
CA ASP A 320 -16.31 -13.17 -14.49
C ASP A 320 -17.10 -14.11 -13.57
N GLY A 321 -16.97 -13.96 -12.24
CA GLY A 321 -17.67 -14.83 -11.29
C GLY A 321 -17.07 -16.22 -11.14
N THR A 322 -15.86 -16.48 -11.66
CA THR A 322 -15.18 -17.77 -11.46
C THR A 322 -14.90 -17.98 -9.97
N GLY A 323 -15.24 -19.16 -9.46
CA GLY A 323 -14.92 -19.61 -8.11
C GLY A 323 -13.50 -20.15 -8.03
N PHE A 324 -12.82 -19.84 -6.93
CA PHE A 324 -11.49 -20.37 -6.59
C PHE A 324 -11.50 -20.82 -5.15
N CYS A 325 -10.87 -21.97 -4.84
CA CYS A 325 -10.70 -22.45 -3.49
C CYS A 325 -9.26 -22.87 -3.23
N TRP A 326 -8.83 -22.82 -1.94
CA TRP A 326 -7.52 -23.24 -1.49
C TRP A 326 -7.57 -23.64 -0.01
N GLY A 327 -6.53 -24.28 0.49
CA GLY A 327 -6.49 -24.88 1.82
C GLY A 327 -6.61 -26.39 1.75
N SER A 328 -7.25 -27.00 2.76
CA SER A 328 -7.54 -28.44 2.85
C SER A 328 -8.37 -28.93 1.66
N ASN A 329 -8.09 -30.17 1.24
CA ASN A 329 -8.88 -30.90 0.22
C ASN A 329 -9.13 -32.35 0.63
N ASN A 330 -9.13 -32.63 1.94
CA ASN A 330 -9.27 -34.00 2.47
C ASN A 330 -10.61 -34.65 2.10
N SER A 331 -11.62 -33.86 1.89
CA SER A 331 -12.98 -34.27 1.49
C SER A 331 -13.39 -33.72 0.11
N GLY A 332 -12.45 -33.19 -0.71
CA GLY A 332 -12.76 -32.59 -1.99
C GLY A 332 -13.29 -31.14 -1.89
N GLU A 333 -13.05 -30.45 -0.77
CA GLU A 333 -13.59 -29.12 -0.46
C GLU A 333 -13.21 -28.05 -1.47
N LEU A 334 -12.10 -28.25 -2.21
CA LEU A 334 -11.63 -27.28 -3.21
C LEU A 334 -12.42 -27.36 -4.52
N GLY A 335 -13.13 -28.47 -4.77
CA GLY A 335 -13.92 -28.63 -5.99
C GLY A 335 -13.11 -28.60 -7.28
N ALA A 336 -11.80 -28.87 -7.22
CA ALA A 336 -10.87 -28.75 -8.34
C ALA A 336 -10.85 -29.99 -9.27
N GLY A 337 -11.72 -30.99 -9.01
CA GLY A 337 -11.76 -32.25 -9.76
C GLY A 337 -10.60 -33.19 -9.43
N LEU A 338 -9.91 -32.97 -8.33
CA LEU A 338 -8.76 -33.77 -7.87
C LEU A 338 -9.06 -34.35 -6.49
N THR A 339 -8.83 -35.65 -6.33
CA THR A 339 -9.02 -36.35 -5.06
C THR A 339 -7.97 -35.93 -4.04
N ALA A 340 -8.28 -36.14 -2.74
CA ALA A 340 -7.34 -35.90 -1.64
C ALA A 340 -6.02 -36.69 -1.77
N VAL A 341 -6.05 -37.84 -2.42
CA VAL A 341 -4.84 -38.65 -2.66
C VAL A 341 -3.88 -37.97 -3.63
N VAL A 342 -4.42 -37.25 -4.63
CA VAL A 342 -3.64 -36.52 -5.64
C VAL A 342 -3.29 -35.14 -5.16
N LEU A 343 -4.20 -34.45 -4.48
CA LEU A 343 -4.05 -33.09 -3.98
C LEU A 343 -4.69 -32.97 -2.59
N PRO A 344 -3.96 -33.27 -1.51
CA PRO A 344 -4.52 -33.20 -0.15
C PRO A 344 -4.77 -31.75 0.31
N LEU A 345 -4.08 -30.79 -0.26
CA LEU A 345 -4.24 -29.36 0.03
C LEU A 345 -3.69 -28.49 -1.10
N SER A 346 -4.06 -27.21 -1.10
CA SER A 346 -3.41 -26.20 -1.93
C SER A 346 -3.14 -24.92 -1.12
N SER A 347 -1.89 -24.46 -1.13
CA SER A 347 -1.51 -23.19 -0.54
C SER A 347 -1.74 -21.97 -1.47
N ARG A 348 -2.39 -22.18 -2.61
CA ARG A 348 -2.71 -21.15 -3.62
C ARG A 348 -4.12 -21.37 -4.20
N PRO A 349 -4.80 -20.27 -4.61
CA PRO A 349 -6.11 -20.39 -5.25
C PRO A 349 -6.10 -21.32 -6.46
N LEU A 350 -7.00 -22.32 -6.47
CA LEU A 350 -7.30 -23.20 -7.59
C LEU A 350 -8.70 -22.90 -8.09
N ALA A 351 -8.87 -22.86 -9.40
CA ALA A 351 -10.22 -22.70 -10.00
C ALA A 351 -11.07 -23.92 -9.72
N VAL A 352 -12.32 -23.69 -9.31
CA VAL A 352 -13.33 -24.74 -9.17
C VAL A 352 -13.62 -25.36 -10.55
N ALA A 353 -13.62 -26.70 -10.61
CA ALA A 353 -13.77 -27.44 -11.88
C ALA A 353 -15.21 -27.43 -12.39
N THR A 354 -15.67 -26.28 -12.84
CA THR A 354 -17.02 -26.07 -13.37
C THR A 354 -17.05 -24.95 -14.40
N SER A 355 -18.03 -24.96 -15.30
CA SER A 355 -18.35 -23.84 -16.18
C SER A 355 -19.28 -22.81 -15.55
N HIS A 356 -19.85 -23.12 -14.39
CA HIS A 356 -20.77 -22.24 -13.66
C HIS A 356 -20.04 -21.00 -13.13
N ARG A 357 -20.80 -19.91 -12.97
CA ARG A 357 -20.31 -18.64 -12.44
C ARG A 357 -21.09 -18.28 -11.20
N PHE A 358 -20.38 -18.03 -10.12
CA PHE A 358 -20.97 -17.87 -8.80
C PHE A 358 -21.29 -16.40 -8.49
N ASN A 359 -22.47 -16.17 -7.92
CA ASN A 359 -22.82 -14.90 -7.27
C ASN A 359 -22.44 -14.93 -5.79
N GLU A 360 -22.62 -16.06 -5.13
CA GLU A 360 -22.25 -16.31 -3.75
C GLU A 360 -21.50 -17.64 -3.65
N LEU A 361 -20.51 -17.71 -2.77
CA LEU A 361 -19.70 -18.88 -2.51
C LEU A 361 -19.38 -18.90 -1.02
N GLN A 362 -19.72 -20.00 -0.34
CA GLN A 362 -19.55 -20.17 1.08
C GLN A 362 -18.81 -21.47 1.39
N ALA A 363 -17.74 -21.33 2.19
CA ALA A 363 -16.94 -22.44 2.71
C ALA A 363 -17.41 -22.79 4.13
N GLY A 364 -17.67 -24.07 4.38
CA GLY A 364 -18.11 -24.60 5.67
C GLY A 364 -17.03 -25.38 6.41
N GLY A 365 -17.41 -26.42 7.15
CA GLY A 365 -16.46 -27.31 7.82
C GLY A 365 -15.61 -28.08 6.81
N GLU A 366 -16.23 -29.05 6.13
CA GLU A 366 -15.59 -29.95 5.15
C GLU A 366 -16.31 -29.92 3.80
N HIS A 367 -17.10 -28.90 3.51
CA HIS A 367 -17.82 -28.76 2.26
C HIS A 367 -17.94 -27.30 1.87
N THR A 368 -18.21 -27.05 0.60
CA THR A 368 -18.39 -25.73 0.01
C THR A 368 -19.68 -25.73 -0.80
N CYS A 369 -20.41 -24.64 -0.78
CA CYS A 369 -21.56 -24.43 -1.64
C CYS A 369 -21.48 -23.09 -2.35
N GLY A 370 -22.03 -23.03 -3.58
CA GLY A 370 -22.10 -21.83 -4.39
C GLY A 370 -23.46 -21.66 -5.05
N GLU A 371 -23.85 -20.40 -5.23
CA GLU A 371 -25.10 -19.99 -5.83
C GLU A 371 -24.83 -19.34 -7.19
N GLU A 372 -25.52 -19.79 -8.23
CA GLU A 372 -25.51 -19.20 -9.56
C GLU A 372 -26.91 -18.66 -9.91
N ALA A 373 -26.99 -17.38 -10.27
CA ALA A 373 -28.19 -16.75 -10.80
C ALA A 373 -29.43 -16.82 -9.86
N GLN A 374 -29.21 -17.00 -8.54
CA GLN A 374 -30.24 -17.06 -7.47
C GLN A 374 -31.19 -18.28 -7.56
N VAL A 375 -30.89 -19.26 -8.39
CA VAL A 375 -31.73 -20.45 -8.60
C VAL A 375 -30.94 -21.76 -8.61
N ASN A 376 -29.70 -21.75 -9.04
CA ASN A 376 -28.87 -22.96 -9.11
C ASN A 376 -27.93 -22.96 -7.86
N LEU A 377 -28.04 -24.03 -7.10
CA LEU A 377 -27.17 -24.30 -5.97
C LEU A 377 -26.28 -25.49 -6.28
N LEU A 378 -25.00 -25.35 -6.07
CA LEU A 378 -24.01 -26.38 -6.31
C LEU A 378 -23.20 -26.56 -5.03
N CYS A 379 -23.04 -27.79 -4.56
CA CYS A 379 -22.22 -28.11 -3.39
C CYS A 379 -21.17 -29.14 -3.74
N TRP A 380 -20.06 -29.17 -2.99
CA TRP A 380 -18.98 -30.14 -3.13
C TRP A 380 -18.21 -30.30 -1.81
N GLY A 381 -17.36 -31.31 -1.73
CA GLY A 381 -16.69 -31.68 -0.48
C GLY A 381 -17.35 -32.86 0.20
N SER A 382 -17.33 -32.89 1.52
CA SER A 382 -17.89 -33.97 2.34
C SER A 382 -19.39 -34.13 2.16
N ARG A 383 -19.82 -35.37 1.92
CA ARG A 383 -21.26 -35.77 1.92
C ARG A 383 -21.74 -36.17 3.33
N ALA A 384 -20.86 -36.10 4.32
CA ALA A 384 -21.23 -36.54 5.65
C ALA A 384 -22.56 -35.93 6.09
N ARG A 385 -23.45 -36.81 6.57
CA ARG A 385 -24.78 -36.45 7.05
C ARG A 385 -25.67 -35.68 6.05
N GLY A 386 -25.42 -35.85 4.74
CA GLY A 386 -26.21 -35.21 3.70
C GLY A 386 -25.91 -33.71 3.49
N ALA A 387 -24.74 -33.20 3.92
CA ALA A 387 -24.37 -31.78 3.84
C ALA A 387 -24.46 -31.18 2.44
N LEU A 388 -24.22 -32.00 1.37
CA LEU A 388 -24.29 -31.55 -0.03
C LEU A 388 -25.71 -31.43 -0.56
N GLY A 389 -26.71 -32.16 0.02
CA GLY A 389 -28.09 -32.14 -0.49
C GLY A 389 -28.29 -32.75 -1.89
N ASP A 390 -27.38 -33.61 -2.36
CA ASP A 390 -27.33 -34.17 -3.72
C ASP A 390 -28.00 -35.54 -3.86
N GLY A 391 -28.65 -36.06 -2.84
CA GLY A 391 -29.34 -37.31 -2.88
C GLY A 391 -28.50 -38.54 -2.70
N GLN A 392 -27.22 -38.42 -2.59
CA GLN A 392 -26.33 -39.58 -2.58
C GLN A 392 -26.07 -40.18 -1.20
N CYS A 393 -26.61 -39.52 -0.13
CA CYS A 393 -26.47 -39.96 1.24
C CYS A 393 -27.83 -40.44 1.81
N ALA A 394 -28.26 -41.62 1.46
CA ALA A 394 -29.60 -42.13 1.72
C ALA A 394 -29.74 -43.11 2.90
N GLN A 395 -28.80 -43.15 3.86
CA GLN A 395 -28.85 -44.12 4.95
C GLN A 395 -29.08 -43.48 6.31
N ALA A 396 -30.03 -44.01 7.08
CA ALA A 396 -30.48 -43.52 8.38
C ALA A 396 -29.39 -43.51 9.52
N GLU A 397 -28.26 -44.12 9.27
CA GLU A 397 -27.18 -44.25 10.24
C GLU A 397 -25.93 -43.40 9.96
N GLY A 398 -26.01 -42.40 9.07
CA GLY A 398 -24.93 -41.49 8.81
C GLY A 398 -23.77 -42.05 7.94
N SER A 399 -23.91 -43.24 7.37
CA SER A 399 -22.95 -43.77 6.41
C SER A 399 -23.42 -43.54 4.98
N CYS A 400 -22.73 -42.65 4.28
CA CYS A 400 -23.03 -42.30 2.88
C CYS A 400 -22.51 -43.34 1.87
N GLY A 401 -22.45 -44.63 2.23
CA GLY A 401 -21.97 -45.72 1.36
C GLY A 401 -20.52 -45.49 0.88
N SER A 402 -20.27 -45.89 -0.40
CA SER A 402 -18.94 -45.68 -1.03
C SER A 402 -18.67 -44.24 -1.53
N PHE A 403 -19.67 -43.34 -1.44
CA PHE A 403 -19.56 -41.96 -1.91
C PHE A 403 -19.49 -41.01 -0.71
N THR A 404 -18.30 -40.86 -0.11
CA THR A 404 -18.10 -40.03 1.08
C THR A 404 -17.88 -38.56 0.77
N ALA A 405 -17.53 -38.23 -0.49
CA ALA A 405 -17.18 -36.88 -0.89
C ALA A 405 -17.49 -36.63 -2.40
N SER A 406 -17.49 -35.38 -2.83
CA SER A 406 -17.53 -34.94 -4.22
C SER A 406 -16.41 -33.92 -4.47
N GLU A 407 -15.49 -34.26 -5.38
CA GLU A 407 -14.38 -33.39 -5.79
C GLU A 407 -14.78 -32.34 -6.83
N ILE A 408 -16.03 -32.40 -7.32
CA ILE A 408 -16.58 -31.42 -8.27
C ILE A 408 -17.93 -30.92 -7.75
N PRO A 409 -18.36 -29.73 -8.16
CA PRO A 409 -19.70 -29.22 -7.84
C PRO A 409 -20.79 -30.13 -8.33
N VAL A 410 -21.71 -30.48 -7.42
CA VAL A 410 -22.93 -31.27 -7.72
C VAL A 410 -24.17 -30.40 -7.46
N THR A 411 -25.16 -30.52 -8.30
CA THR A 411 -26.41 -29.78 -8.16
C THR A 411 -27.24 -30.36 -7.00
N ILE A 412 -27.77 -29.47 -6.15
CA ILE A 412 -28.71 -29.88 -5.10
C ILE A 412 -29.99 -30.34 -5.72
N ILE A 413 -30.44 -31.56 -5.36
CA ILE A 413 -31.71 -32.09 -5.79
C ILE A 413 -32.84 -31.43 -5.00
N SER A 414 -33.69 -30.68 -5.70
CA SER A 414 -34.95 -30.22 -5.12
C SER A 414 -35.96 -31.36 -5.10
N ASP A 415 -36.75 -31.47 -4.01
CA ASP A 415 -37.88 -32.38 -3.89
C ASP A 415 -38.99 -32.03 -4.87
N GLY A 416 -38.93 -32.25 -6.12
CA GLY A 416 -39.96 -32.06 -7.16
C GLY A 416 -41.08 -31.00 -6.94
N ASN A 417 -41.15 -30.44 -5.74
CA ASN A 417 -42.08 -29.42 -5.27
C ASN A 417 -41.54 -27.96 -5.47
N LEU A 418 -40.28 -27.84 -5.83
CA LEU A 418 -39.66 -26.53 -6.12
C LEU A 418 -40.02 -25.99 -7.51
N ASP A 419 -40.39 -26.84 -8.47
CA ASP A 419 -40.78 -26.44 -9.85
C ASP A 419 -42.08 -25.62 -9.92
N THR A 420 -42.93 -25.67 -8.90
CA THR A 420 -44.18 -24.85 -8.85
C THR A 420 -44.02 -23.56 -8.07
N VAL A 421 -42.87 -23.37 -7.36
CA VAL A 421 -42.58 -22.20 -6.52
C VAL A 421 -41.35 -21.52 -7.08
N GLN A 422 -41.48 -20.29 -7.54
CA GLN A 422 -40.33 -19.48 -7.93
C GLN A 422 -39.46 -19.20 -6.66
N LEU A 423 -38.54 -20.13 -6.39
CA LEU A 423 -37.56 -19.98 -5.31
C LEU A 423 -36.48 -19.04 -5.77
N ARG A 424 -36.20 -18.00 -4.94
CA ARG A 424 -35.06 -17.10 -5.12
C ARG A 424 -34.21 -17.13 -3.88
N VAL A 425 -32.99 -17.65 -3.99
CA VAL A 425 -32.01 -17.62 -2.89
C VAL A 425 -31.56 -16.17 -2.68
N GLU A 426 -31.65 -15.70 -1.43
CA GLU A 426 -31.18 -14.37 -1.04
C GLU A 426 -29.91 -14.44 -0.18
N GLN A 427 -29.69 -15.57 0.52
CA GLN A 427 -28.49 -15.80 1.30
C GLN A 427 -28.18 -17.29 1.36
N LEU A 428 -26.96 -17.66 1.11
CA LEU A 428 -26.41 -19.00 1.28
C LEU A 428 -25.64 -19.06 2.60
N LEU A 429 -25.86 -20.11 3.37
CA LEU A 429 -25.27 -20.29 4.71
C LEU A 429 -24.71 -21.70 4.80
N VAL A 430 -23.42 -21.82 5.09
CA VAL A 430 -22.76 -23.12 5.20
C VAL A 430 -22.15 -23.23 6.59
N GLY A 431 -22.66 -24.19 7.37
CA GLY A 431 -22.20 -24.48 8.71
C GLY A 431 -21.11 -25.54 8.75
N GLY A 432 -20.90 -26.16 9.91
CA GLY A 432 -19.90 -27.21 10.07
C GLY A 432 -20.19 -28.43 9.22
N THR A 433 -21.37 -29.03 9.38
CA THR A 433 -21.83 -30.25 8.67
C THR A 433 -23.24 -30.13 8.11
N PHE A 434 -23.68 -28.92 7.84
CA PHE A 434 -25.02 -28.62 7.32
C PHE A 434 -24.96 -27.38 6.42
N THR A 435 -25.97 -27.22 5.59
CA THR A 435 -26.15 -26.08 4.71
C THR A 435 -27.54 -25.50 4.89
N CYS A 436 -27.68 -24.19 4.88
CA CYS A 436 -28.96 -23.48 4.89
C CYS A 436 -29.04 -22.47 3.76
N ILE A 437 -30.25 -22.15 3.34
CA ILE A 437 -30.55 -21.02 2.46
C ILE A 437 -31.65 -20.15 3.08
N LEU A 438 -31.48 -18.85 2.98
CA LEU A 438 -32.58 -17.92 3.15
C LEU A 438 -33.13 -17.61 1.76
N ALA A 439 -34.35 -18.07 1.50
CA ALA A 439 -34.91 -18.00 0.17
C ALA A 439 -36.30 -17.37 0.17
N ARG A 440 -36.57 -16.57 -0.84
CA ARG A 440 -37.87 -15.98 -1.07
C ARG A 440 -38.78 -16.97 -1.79
N VAL A 441 -39.89 -17.30 -1.16
CA VAL A 441 -40.87 -18.28 -1.66
C VAL A 441 -42.13 -17.52 -2.07
N ARG A 442 -42.68 -17.84 -3.24
CA ARG A 442 -43.95 -17.30 -3.73
C ARG A 442 -45.06 -18.34 -3.58
N PHE A 443 -46.04 -18.09 -2.73
CA PHE A 443 -47.24 -18.90 -2.61
C PHE A 443 -48.41 -18.23 -3.33
N GLY A 444 -48.76 -18.70 -4.53
CA GLY A 444 -49.90 -18.21 -5.30
C GLY A 444 -49.90 -16.69 -5.49
N PHE A 445 -51.00 -16.01 -5.08
CA PHE A 445 -51.13 -14.55 -5.17
C PHE A 445 -50.68 -13.79 -3.91
N ILE A 446 -50.17 -14.50 -2.85
CA ILE A 446 -49.86 -13.93 -1.57
C ILE A 446 -48.36 -13.68 -1.47
N ASN A 447 -48.01 -12.60 -0.74
CA ASN A 447 -46.71 -12.00 -0.52
C ASN A 447 -45.52 -12.98 -0.50
N ARG A 448 -44.44 -12.52 -1.13
CA ARG A 448 -43.12 -13.17 -1.10
C ARG A 448 -42.57 -13.17 0.32
N VAL A 449 -42.58 -14.32 0.99
CA VAL A 449 -42.03 -14.49 2.35
C VAL A 449 -40.64 -15.13 2.23
N ARG A 450 -39.69 -14.64 3.00
CA ARG A 450 -38.34 -15.23 3.11
C ARG A 450 -38.36 -16.36 4.13
N ARG A 451 -37.91 -17.53 3.71
CA ARG A 451 -37.88 -18.76 4.53
C ARG A 451 -36.44 -19.25 4.67
N LEU A 452 -36.10 -19.69 5.87
CA LEU A 452 -34.88 -20.44 6.14
C LEU A 452 -35.13 -21.92 5.86
N ARG A 453 -34.27 -22.54 5.03
CA ARG A 453 -34.30 -23.98 4.72
C ARG A 453 -32.91 -24.55 4.95
N CYS A 454 -32.80 -25.67 5.66
CA CYS A 454 -31.53 -26.30 5.98
C CYS A 454 -31.57 -27.81 5.65
N TRP A 455 -30.39 -28.37 5.40
CA TRP A 455 -30.15 -29.80 5.22
C TRP A 455 -28.78 -30.18 5.77
N GLY A 456 -28.52 -31.46 6.00
CA GLY A 456 -27.29 -31.94 6.61
C GLY A 456 -27.52 -32.60 7.97
N THR A 457 -26.67 -32.33 8.95
CA THR A 457 -26.66 -33.04 10.23
C THR A 457 -27.99 -32.95 10.96
N THR A 458 -28.49 -34.11 11.44
CA THR A 458 -29.76 -34.25 12.20
C THR A 458 -29.68 -33.67 13.61
N ALA A 459 -28.49 -33.59 14.20
CA ALA A 459 -28.30 -33.17 15.58
C ALA A 459 -28.70 -31.70 15.86
N ILE A 460 -28.84 -30.88 14.81
CA ILE A 460 -29.21 -29.47 14.93
C ILE A 460 -30.72 -29.30 15.13
N PHE A 461 -31.56 -30.32 14.74
CA PHE A 461 -33.00 -30.14 14.59
C PHE A 461 -33.82 -31.19 15.36
N ASP A 462 -33.19 -32.11 16.09
CA ASP A 462 -33.85 -33.24 16.73
C ASP A 462 -34.36 -32.92 18.12
N GLY A 463 -35.34 -32.05 18.17
CA GLY A 463 -36.22 -31.89 19.32
C GLY A 463 -37.58 -32.44 19.01
N ALA A 464 -37.84 -33.71 19.36
CA ALA A 464 -39.07 -34.45 19.21
C ALA A 464 -39.58 -34.66 17.75
N SER A 465 -39.22 -35.82 17.18
CA SER A 465 -39.78 -36.43 15.96
C SER A 465 -39.94 -35.48 14.75
N LEU A 466 -38.93 -34.70 14.44
CA LEU A 466 -38.60 -34.43 13.05
C LEU A 466 -37.96 -35.70 12.53
N ALA A 467 -38.78 -36.58 12.01
CA ALA A 467 -38.28 -37.51 11.05
C ALA A 467 -37.64 -36.66 9.94
N PHE A 468 -36.37 -36.30 10.13
CA PHE A 468 -35.51 -36.12 8.98
C PHE A 468 -35.63 -37.49 8.30
N ASP A 469 -36.34 -37.52 7.22
CA ASP A 469 -36.13 -38.57 6.29
C ASP A 469 -34.70 -38.44 5.81
N SER A 470 -33.77 -39.11 6.55
CA SER A 470 -32.37 -39.25 6.14
C SER A 470 -32.30 -39.99 4.81
N THR A 471 -33.42 -40.49 4.30
CA THR A 471 -33.62 -41.07 3.00
C THR A 471 -33.97 -40.01 1.95
N ALA A 472 -34.45 -38.84 2.34
CA ALA A 472 -34.69 -37.74 1.41
C ALA A 472 -33.44 -36.89 1.30
N ALA A 473 -32.68 -37.14 0.33
CA ALA A 473 -31.59 -36.34 -0.19
C ALA A 473 -32.02 -34.96 -0.71
N ALA A 474 -33.24 -34.60 -0.54
CA ALA A 474 -33.84 -33.33 -0.89
C ALA A 474 -33.71 -32.38 0.31
N ALA A 475 -33.46 -31.09 0.04
CA ALA A 475 -33.60 -30.03 1.01
C ALA A 475 -34.95 -30.14 1.72
N VAL A 476 -34.99 -30.82 2.86
CA VAL A 476 -36.23 -30.92 3.64
C VAL A 476 -36.54 -29.52 4.14
N PRO A 477 -37.70 -28.94 3.84
CA PRO A 477 -38.12 -27.70 4.47
C PRO A 477 -38.03 -27.92 5.97
N LEU A 478 -37.34 -27.02 6.69
CA LEU A 478 -37.63 -26.87 8.11
C LEU A 478 -39.16 -26.72 8.18
N ASP A 479 -39.83 -27.71 8.78
CA ASP A 479 -41.29 -27.71 8.84
C ASP A 479 -41.77 -26.37 9.42
N PRO A 480 -42.42 -25.52 8.61
CA PRO A 480 -42.86 -24.22 9.09
C PRO A 480 -43.83 -24.28 10.23
N SER A 481 -44.48 -25.46 10.45
CA SER A 481 -45.39 -25.68 11.59
C SER A 481 -44.63 -25.73 12.93
N ARG A 482 -43.30 -25.82 12.91
CA ARG A 482 -42.45 -25.91 14.12
C ARG A 482 -41.72 -24.63 14.49
N PHE A 483 -41.47 -23.74 13.55
CA PHE A 483 -41.34 -22.32 13.87
C PHE A 483 -42.76 -21.81 14.04
N ALA A 484 -43.23 -21.56 15.24
CA ALA A 484 -44.62 -21.38 15.68
C ALA A 484 -45.53 -20.49 14.82
N ASP A 485 -45.05 -19.97 13.70
CA ASP A 485 -45.82 -19.16 12.76
C ASP A 485 -45.32 -19.34 11.33
N GLN A 486 -46.16 -19.94 10.47
CA GLN A 486 -45.95 -19.99 9.02
C GLN A 486 -45.88 -18.62 8.34
N THR A 487 -46.08 -17.53 9.08
CA THR A 487 -46.09 -16.15 8.61
C THR A 487 -44.78 -15.43 8.85
N THR A 488 -43.83 -15.97 9.65
CA THR A 488 -42.56 -15.29 9.97
C THR A 488 -41.67 -15.15 8.71
N ASP A 489 -41.35 -13.92 8.35
CA ASP A 489 -40.42 -13.54 7.31
C ASP A 489 -39.05 -13.20 7.96
N TYR A 490 -37.96 -13.72 7.45
CA TYR A 490 -36.62 -13.49 7.99
C TYR A 490 -35.81 -12.52 7.12
N VAL A 491 -35.07 -11.60 7.75
CA VAL A 491 -34.27 -10.61 7.03
C VAL A 491 -32.84 -11.07 6.80
N GLU A 492 -32.29 -11.81 7.77
CA GLU A 492 -30.90 -12.20 7.84
C GLU A 492 -30.78 -13.48 8.63
N ALA A 493 -29.79 -14.31 8.32
CA ALA A 493 -29.44 -15.48 9.09
C ALA A 493 -27.92 -15.70 9.10
N ALA A 494 -27.42 -16.44 10.09
CA ALA A 494 -26.03 -16.84 10.21
C ALA A 494 -25.94 -18.30 10.67
N ALA A 495 -25.02 -19.08 10.08
CA ALA A 495 -24.79 -20.49 10.40
C ALA A 495 -23.42 -20.66 11.05
N GLY A 496 -23.38 -21.30 12.23
CA GLY A 496 -22.17 -21.63 12.97
C GLY A 496 -21.73 -23.07 12.82
N GLY A 497 -20.95 -23.59 13.77
CA GLY A 497 -20.49 -24.98 13.75
C GLY A 497 -21.61 -25.98 13.78
N ALA A 498 -22.59 -25.81 14.70
CA ALA A 498 -23.71 -26.70 14.92
C ALA A 498 -25.01 -25.98 15.35
N HIS A 499 -25.16 -24.71 15.04
CA HIS A 499 -26.36 -23.91 15.29
C HIS A 499 -26.56 -22.87 14.19
N VAL A 500 -27.78 -22.38 14.06
CA VAL A 500 -28.14 -21.31 13.13
C VAL A 500 -29.01 -20.29 13.85
N CYS A 501 -28.76 -19.00 13.58
CA CYS A 501 -29.54 -17.90 14.11
C CYS A 501 -30.14 -17.08 12.97
N ALA A 502 -31.36 -16.56 13.13
CA ALA A 502 -32.04 -15.76 12.13
C ALA A 502 -32.77 -14.57 12.75
N LYS A 503 -32.88 -13.49 12.01
CA LYS A 503 -33.56 -12.26 12.38
C LYS A 503 -34.93 -12.20 11.70
N PRO A 504 -36.06 -12.19 12.44
CA PRO A 504 -37.38 -12.03 11.84
C PRO A 504 -37.66 -10.56 11.41
N THR A 505 -38.53 -10.39 10.41
CA THR A 505 -38.96 -9.06 9.91
C THR A 505 -40.04 -8.44 10.79
N VAL A 506 -40.84 -9.22 11.48
CA VAL A 506 -42.04 -8.74 12.19
C VAL A 506 -41.79 -8.57 13.65
N LEU A 507 -41.87 -7.34 14.11
CA LEU A 507 -41.68 -6.91 15.53
C LEU A 507 -42.86 -7.29 16.47
N TYR A 508 -43.76 -8.22 16.10
CA TYR A 508 -44.89 -8.59 16.92
C TYR A 508 -44.53 -9.42 18.16
N LEU A 509 -43.34 -9.95 18.18
CA LEU A 509 -42.76 -10.61 19.34
C LEU A 509 -41.57 -9.76 19.74
N SER A 510 -41.36 -9.55 21.02
CA SER A 510 -40.24 -8.84 21.64
C SER A 510 -38.85 -9.44 21.30
N PHE A 511 -38.76 -10.24 20.25
CA PHE A 511 -37.60 -11.06 19.90
C PHE A 511 -36.89 -10.54 18.66
N GLN A 512 -35.61 -10.23 18.83
CA GLN A 512 -34.77 -9.68 17.74
C GLN A 512 -34.02 -10.77 16.96
N VAL A 513 -33.79 -11.95 17.56
CA VAL A 513 -33.06 -13.09 16.99
C VAL A 513 -33.67 -14.40 17.46
N ILE A 514 -33.77 -15.37 16.58
CA ILE A 514 -34.23 -16.73 16.88
C ILE A 514 -33.08 -17.68 16.51
N CYS A 515 -32.65 -18.54 17.43
CA CYS A 515 -31.59 -19.53 17.22
C CYS A 515 -32.10 -20.95 17.41
N THR A 516 -31.51 -21.91 16.68
CA THR A 516 -31.75 -23.33 16.82
C THR A 516 -30.49 -24.14 16.62
N GLY A 517 -30.38 -25.34 17.16
CA GLY A 517 -29.22 -26.20 17.06
C GLY A 517 -28.66 -26.61 18.40
N MET A 518 -27.37 -26.95 18.47
CA MET A 518 -26.70 -27.29 19.73
C MET A 518 -26.60 -26.08 20.67
N ASN A 519 -26.66 -26.35 22.01
CA ASN A 519 -26.63 -25.34 23.04
C ASN A 519 -25.74 -25.73 24.24
N PHE A 520 -24.68 -26.51 24.01
CA PHE A 520 -23.81 -26.98 25.09
C PHE A 520 -23.10 -25.86 25.86
N ASN A 521 -22.82 -24.74 25.16
CA ASN A 521 -22.14 -23.59 25.72
C ASN A 521 -23.05 -22.36 25.83
N GLY A 522 -24.35 -22.50 25.57
CA GLY A 522 -25.33 -21.40 25.56
C GLY A 522 -25.37 -20.66 24.22
N GLU A 523 -24.99 -21.29 23.10
CA GLU A 523 -24.92 -20.71 21.75
C GLU A 523 -26.26 -20.14 21.28
N LEU A 524 -27.38 -20.65 21.83
CA LEU A 524 -28.73 -20.23 21.46
C LEU A 524 -29.23 -19.00 22.23
N GLY A 525 -28.61 -18.65 23.36
CA GLY A 525 -28.87 -17.39 24.07
C GLY A 525 -30.10 -17.36 24.99
N TYR A 526 -30.69 -18.47 25.37
CA TYR A 526 -31.98 -18.46 26.16
C TYR A 526 -31.87 -18.79 27.64
N GLY A 527 -30.71 -18.89 28.24
CA GLY A 527 -30.66 -19.09 29.64
C GLY A 527 -29.54 -19.98 30.17
N PRO A 528 -29.64 -20.38 31.45
CA PRO A 528 -28.54 -21.09 32.09
C PRO A 528 -28.20 -22.37 31.36
N LEU A 529 -26.89 -22.66 31.38
CA LEU A 529 -26.29 -23.89 30.85
C LEU A 529 -26.78 -25.06 31.73
N ASP A 530 -27.99 -25.55 31.54
CA ASP A 530 -28.33 -26.82 32.14
C ASP A 530 -27.85 -27.95 31.24
N HIS A 531 -26.93 -28.71 31.82
CA HIS A 531 -26.07 -29.72 31.19
C HIS A 531 -26.84 -30.95 30.70
N GLN A 532 -28.10 -30.81 30.32
CA GLN A 532 -28.83 -31.88 29.70
C GLN A 532 -28.57 -31.87 28.19
N PRO A 533 -27.78 -32.79 27.65
CA PRO A 533 -27.44 -32.84 26.22
C PRO A 533 -28.64 -33.11 25.32
N TYR A 534 -29.79 -33.44 25.90
CA TYR A 534 -31.04 -33.76 25.23
C TYR A 534 -32.24 -33.45 26.09
N ASP A 535 -32.74 -32.22 26.10
CA ASP A 535 -34.12 -31.98 26.41
C ASP A 535 -34.90 -31.60 25.14
N PRO A 536 -35.53 -32.58 24.47
CA PRO A 536 -36.29 -32.33 23.25
C PRO A 536 -37.60 -31.55 23.49
N ILE A 537 -37.88 -31.13 24.72
CA ILE A 537 -39.17 -30.54 25.13
C ILE A 537 -39.09 -29.00 25.19
N TYR A 538 -37.92 -28.43 25.31
CA TYR A 538 -37.78 -26.95 25.31
C TYR A 538 -37.64 -26.37 23.88
N HIS A 539 -38.64 -26.70 23.07
CA HIS A 539 -39.00 -25.84 21.96
C HIS A 539 -39.68 -24.59 22.52
N HIS A 540 -38.92 -23.69 23.10
CA HIS A 540 -39.46 -22.36 23.23
C HIS A 540 -39.34 -21.72 21.85
N PRO A 541 -40.48 -21.38 21.22
CA PRO A 541 -40.52 -20.38 20.14
C PRO A 541 -40.23 -18.98 20.73
N ALA A 542 -39.53 -18.96 21.84
CA ALA A 542 -39.20 -17.79 22.58
C ALA A 542 -37.89 -17.28 22.05
N GLY A 543 -37.98 -16.41 21.05
CA GLY A 543 -36.94 -15.48 20.78
C GLY A 543 -36.39 -14.86 22.06
N PHE A 544 -35.30 -14.12 21.96
CA PHE A 544 -34.67 -13.44 23.08
C PHE A 544 -35.68 -12.83 24.06
N GLN A 545 -36.03 -13.53 25.10
CA GLN A 545 -36.50 -12.90 26.33
C GLN A 545 -35.28 -12.79 27.24
N LEU A 546 -34.67 -11.63 27.28
CA LEU A 546 -33.83 -11.30 28.40
C LEU A 546 -34.73 -11.36 29.65
N PRO A 547 -34.32 -12.04 30.72
CA PRO A 547 -35.07 -12.02 31.97
C PRO A 547 -35.36 -10.57 32.36
N VAL A 548 -36.60 -10.28 32.75
CA VAL A 548 -36.98 -8.99 33.29
C VAL A 548 -36.04 -8.68 34.47
N GLY A 549 -35.22 -7.63 34.33
CA GLY A 549 -34.26 -7.21 35.34
C GLY A 549 -32.81 -7.59 35.13
N TYR A 550 -32.40 -8.12 33.94
CA TYR A 550 -30.98 -8.29 33.64
C TYR A 550 -30.36 -6.94 33.32
N SER A 551 -29.38 -6.52 34.10
CA SER A 551 -28.61 -5.30 33.87
C SER A 551 -27.16 -5.64 33.50
N ASP A 552 -26.53 -4.81 32.69
CA ASP A 552 -25.08 -4.87 32.45
C ASP A 552 -24.30 -4.58 33.76
N THR A 553 -22.99 -4.78 33.73
CA THR A 553 -22.11 -4.48 34.89
C THR A 553 -22.16 -3.01 35.34
N SER A 554 -22.79 -2.14 34.55
CA SER A 554 -23.01 -0.72 34.83
C SER A 554 -24.41 -0.41 35.34
N GLY A 555 -25.28 -1.44 35.51
CA GLY A 555 -26.64 -1.29 36.01
C GLY A 555 -27.68 -0.88 34.95
N ASN A 556 -27.32 -0.85 33.67
CA ASN A 556 -28.25 -0.56 32.57
C ASN A 556 -29.03 -1.83 32.23
N ALA A 557 -30.36 -1.75 32.22
CA ALA A 557 -31.20 -2.87 31.80
C ALA A 557 -30.86 -3.25 30.35
N ILE A 558 -30.28 -4.43 30.16
CA ILE A 558 -30.16 -5.04 28.84
C ILE A 558 -31.53 -5.66 28.59
N GLY A 559 -32.43 -4.88 28.02
CA GLY A 559 -33.84 -5.20 27.98
C GLY A 559 -34.43 -5.30 26.58
N GLU A 560 -35.71 -5.64 26.59
CA GLU A 560 -36.58 -5.76 25.42
C GLU A 560 -36.35 -4.63 24.42
N GLY A 561 -36.13 -4.99 23.13
CA GLY A 561 -36.19 -4.03 22.02
C GLY A 561 -34.85 -3.46 21.53
N ILE A 562 -33.68 -4.02 21.89
CA ILE A 562 -32.43 -3.61 21.25
C ILE A 562 -32.48 -4.05 19.77
N PRO A 563 -32.51 -3.10 18.81
CA PRO A 563 -32.55 -3.47 17.40
C PRO A 563 -31.20 -4.11 16.98
N VAL A 564 -31.27 -5.31 16.42
CA VAL A 564 -30.13 -6.01 15.87
C VAL A 564 -29.94 -5.61 14.41
N SER A 565 -28.73 -5.22 14.02
CA SER A 565 -28.39 -4.79 12.67
C SER A 565 -27.46 -5.73 11.92
N GLY A 566 -26.97 -6.80 12.56
CA GLY A 566 -26.10 -7.82 11.95
C GLY A 566 -25.90 -9.00 12.87
N LEU A 567 -25.73 -10.21 12.30
CA LEU A 567 -25.50 -11.46 13.01
C LEU A 567 -24.20 -12.11 12.55
N ALA A 568 -23.47 -12.73 13.49
CA ALA A 568 -22.31 -13.57 13.22
C ALA A 568 -22.31 -14.78 14.16
N THR A 569 -22.11 -15.97 13.63
CA THR A 569 -22.06 -17.23 14.37
C THR A 569 -20.72 -17.91 14.16
N GLY A 570 -20.05 -18.23 15.26
CA GLY A 570 -18.81 -19.00 15.25
C GLY A 570 -19.07 -20.50 15.51
N ASN A 571 -18.03 -21.25 15.91
CA ASN A 571 -18.21 -22.67 16.16
C ASN A 571 -19.21 -22.93 17.32
N ALA A 572 -19.04 -22.23 18.42
CA ALA A 572 -19.84 -22.40 19.65
C ALA A 572 -20.19 -21.06 20.32
N HIS A 573 -20.30 -19.99 19.57
CA HIS A 573 -20.73 -18.68 20.05
C HIS A 573 -21.47 -17.90 18.97
N THR A 574 -22.24 -16.93 19.38
CA THR A 574 -23.01 -16.04 18.51
C THR A 574 -22.78 -14.61 18.94
N CYS A 575 -22.67 -13.70 17.97
CA CYS A 575 -22.59 -12.26 18.20
C CYS A 575 -23.59 -11.51 17.32
N ALA A 576 -24.07 -10.39 17.83
CA ALA A 576 -25.00 -9.50 17.12
C ALA A 576 -24.56 -8.04 17.27
N LEU A 577 -24.74 -7.22 16.24
CA LEU A 577 -24.64 -5.77 16.32
C LEU A 577 -25.94 -5.19 16.83
N ASP A 578 -25.87 -4.30 17.81
CA ASP A 578 -26.99 -3.43 18.15
C ASP A 578 -27.14 -2.30 17.12
N GLY A 579 -28.28 -1.62 17.10
CA GLY A 579 -28.53 -0.53 16.14
C GLY A 579 -27.61 0.69 16.28
N ALA A 580 -26.79 0.74 17.33
CA ALA A 580 -25.79 1.78 17.59
C ALA A 580 -24.35 1.35 17.26
N GLY A 581 -24.16 0.12 16.79
CA GLY A 581 -22.85 -0.46 16.46
C GLY A 581 -22.08 -0.99 17.66
N GLY A 582 -22.76 -1.21 18.79
CA GLY A 582 -22.27 -2.01 19.92
C GLY A 582 -22.45 -3.51 19.65
N VAL A 583 -21.74 -4.35 20.37
CA VAL A 583 -21.71 -5.79 20.14
C VAL A 583 -22.26 -6.54 21.34
N LEU A 584 -23.17 -7.48 21.12
CA LEU A 584 -23.71 -8.42 22.07
C LEU A 584 -23.30 -9.84 21.67
N CYS A 585 -22.67 -10.61 22.56
CA CYS A 585 -22.23 -11.97 22.27
C CYS A 585 -22.72 -12.94 23.37
N TRP A 586 -22.91 -14.21 23.00
CA TRP A 586 -23.29 -15.30 23.87
C TRP A 586 -22.75 -16.63 23.38
N GLY A 587 -22.82 -17.67 24.21
CA GLY A 587 -22.21 -18.96 23.93
C GLY A 587 -20.86 -19.12 24.61
N SER A 588 -19.98 -19.91 24.06
CA SER A 588 -18.65 -20.21 24.60
C SER A 588 -17.79 -18.95 24.77
N ASN A 589 -17.06 -18.89 25.91
CA ASN A 589 -16.08 -17.81 26.17
C ASN A 589 -14.71 -18.36 26.63
N THR A 590 -14.39 -19.61 26.33
CA THR A 590 -13.16 -20.29 26.77
C THR A 590 -11.90 -19.56 26.31
N SER A 591 -11.98 -18.88 25.19
CA SER A 591 -10.89 -18.11 24.58
C SER A 591 -11.15 -16.59 24.54
N GLY A 592 -12.15 -16.11 25.28
CA GLY A 592 -12.51 -14.69 25.30
C GLY A 592 -13.25 -14.20 24.04
N GLN A 593 -13.81 -15.13 23.25
CA GLN A 593 -14.48 -14.83 21.98
C GLN A 593 -15.74 -13.99 22.12
N LEU A 594 -16.31 -13.88 23.31
CA LEU A 594 -17.44 -12.98 23.61
C LEU A 594 -17.00 -11.52 23.81
N GLY A 595 -15.69 -11.25 23.93
CA GLY A 595 -15.17 -9.89 24.14
C GLY A 595 -15.48 -9.30 25.53
N SER A 596 -15.92 -10.10 26.47
CA SER A 596 -16.22 -9.70 27.84
C SER A 596 -15.45 -10.56 28.84
N ALA A 597 -15.07 -9.97 29.96
CA ALA A 597 -14.47 -10.67 31.09
C ALA A 597 -15.56 -11.44 31.86
N GLY A 598 -15.98 -12.60 31.36
CA GLY A 598 -16.98 -13.46 31.98
C GLY A 598 -16.43 -14.84 32.30
N PRO A 599 -17.25 -15.74 32.92
CA PRO A 599 -16.82 -17.09 33.21
C PRO A 599 -16.42 -17.83 31.93
N PRO A 600 -15.37 -18.67 32.00
CA PRO A 600 -14.84 -19.35 30.82
C PRO A 600 -15.81 -20.39 30.22
N LEU A 601 -16.74 -20.89 30.99
CA LEU A 601 -17.76 -21.88 30.55
C LEU A 601 -18.85 -21.30 29.64
N GLY A 602 -18.79 -19.97 29.32
CA GLY A 602 -19.73 -19.33 28.41
C GLY A 602 -20.89 -18.60 29.10
N HIS A 603 -21.64 -17.89 28.30
CA HIS A 603 -22.85 -17.15 28.73
C HIS A 603 -24.07 -17.65 27.95
N GLY A 604 -25.03 -18.23 28.63
CA GLY A 604 -26.33 -18.56 28.03
C GLY A 604 -27.19 -17.35 27.70
N PHE A 605 -26.74 -16.13 27.99
CA PHE A 605 -27.42 -14.87 27.69
C PHE A 605 -26.49 -13.90 26.94
N PRO A 606 -27.04 -13.02 26.10
CA PRO A 606 -26.25 -11.97 25.44
C PRO A 606 -25.53 -11.09 26.46
N THR A 607 -24.22 -10.94 26.25
CA THR A 607 -23.34 -10.11 27.06
C THR A 607 -22.70 -9.06 26.17
N ARG A 608 -22.58 -7.83 26.67
CA ARG A 608 -21.93 -6.74 25.91
C ARG A 608 -20.43 -6.96 25.82
N ALA A 609 -19.93 -7.03 24.61
CA ALA A 609 -18.51 -7.08 24.35
C ALA A 609 -17.84 -5.72 24.60
N THR A 610 -16.59 -5.73 25.08
CA THR A 610 -15.77 -4.53 25.25
C THR A 610 -15.06 -4.22 23.93
N VAL A 611 -15.67 -3.38 23.11
CA VAL A 611 -15.12 -2.95 21.83
C VAL A 611 -14.91 -1.43 21.85
N PRO A 612 -13.68 -0.93 21.61
CA PRO A 612 -13.36 0.50 21.78
C PRO A 612 -13.84 1.39 20.61
N VAL A 613 -14.51 0.80 19.63
CA VAL A 613 -14.95 1.47 18.39
C VAL A 613 -16.35 1.02 18.00
N THR A 614 -17.04 1.84 17.19
CA THR A 614 -18.32 1.46 16.58
C THR A 614 -18.09 0.57 15.38
N LEU A 615 -18.74 -0.59 15.35
CA LEU A 615 -18.67 -1.54 14.24
C LEU A 615 -19.91 -1.48 13.36
N VAL A 616 -19.74 -1.80 12.08
CA VAL A 616 -20.81 -1.87 11.06
C VAL A 616 -21.01 -3.28 10.52
N SER A 617 -20.08 -4.19 10.75
CA SER A 617 -20.21 -5.61 10.43
C SER A 617 -19.43 -6.49 11.40
N LEU A 618 -19.87 -7.74 11.55
CA LEU A 618 -19.25 -8.77 12.38
C LEU A 618 -19.01 -10.04 11.58
N VAL A 619 -17.97 -10.77 11.95
CA VAL A 619 -17.71 -12.15 11.56
C VAL A 619 -17.20 -12.93 12.78
N ALA A 620 -17.56 -14.21 12.87
CA ALA A 620 -17.12 -15.07 13.97
C ALA A 620 -16.52 -16.36 13.40
N GLY A 621 -15.34 -16.71 13.88
CA GLY A 621 -14.62 -17.92 13.52
C GLY A 621 -14.81 -19.04 14.57
N GLY A 622 -13.84 -19.97 14.64
CA GLY A 622 -13.90 -21.06 15.64
C GLY A 622 -14.01 -20.52 17.06
N GLU A 623 -13.03 -19.76 17.49
CA GLU A 623 -12.89 -19.22 18.85
C GLU A 623 -12.45 -17.74 18.86
N HIS A 624 -12.73 -17.01 17.81
CA HIS A 624 -12.46 -15.57 17.71
C HIS A 624 -13.58 -14.85 16.99
N THR A 625 -13.62 -13.54 17.17
CA THR A 625 -14.61 -12.66 16.55
C THR A 625 -13.89 -11.44 15.99
N CYS A 626 -14.31 -10.97 14.83
CA CYS A 626 -13.80 -9.74 14.20
C CYS A 626 -14.95 -8.85 13.74
N GLY A 627 -14.69 -7.55 13.62
CA GLY A 627 -15.65 -6.61 13.04
C GLY A 627 -14.96 -5.47 12.32
N LEU A 628 -15.71 -4.82 11.44
CA LEU A 628 -15.27 -3.64 10.69
C LEU A 628 -15.92 -2.37 11.21
N THR A 629 -15.13 -1.31 11.24
CA THR A 629 -15.64 0.06 11.36
C THR A 629 -16.17 0.57 10.01
N ALA A 630 -16.93 1.66 10.01
CA ALA A 630 -17.37 2.30 8.76
C ALA A 630 -16.21 2.76 7.84
N ALA A 631 -15.02 3.00 8.40
CA ALA A 631 -13.82 3.33 7.64
C ALA A 631 -13.08 2.08 7.10
N GLY A 632 -13.58 0.87 7.36
CA GLY A 632 -12.97 -0.38 6.93
C GLY A 632 -11.82 -0.87 7.81
N ALA A 633 -11.58 -0.29 8.97
CA ALA A 633 -10.59 -0.79 9.93
C ALA A 633 -11.14 -2.03 10.64
N ALA A 634 -10.33 -3.10 10.70
CA ALA A 634 -10.69 -4.36 11.33
C ALA A 634 -10.24 -4.40 12.80
N TYR A 635 -11.10 -4.92 13.67
CA TYR A 635 -10.84 -5.18 15.09
C TYR A 635 -11.22 -6.62 15.42
N CYS A 636 -10.32 -7.34 16.10
CA CYS A 636 -10.52 -8.73 16.45
C CYS A 636 -10.27 -8.99 17.93
N TRP A 637 -10.92 -10.05 18.47
CA TRP A 637 -10.77 -10.49 19.86
C TRP A 637 -11.03 -12.00 19.99
N GLY A 638 -10.67 -12.58 21.11
CA GLY A 638 -10.75 -14.00 21.39
C GLY A 638 -9.42 -14.70 21.27
N SER A 639 -9.42 -15.93 20.78
CA SER A 639 -8.23 -16.76 20.59
C SER A 639 -7.24 -16.16 19.60
N ASN A 640 -5.95 -16.24 19.93
CA ASN A 640 -4.85 -15.84 19.05
C ASN A 640 -3.78 -16.95 18.94
N SER A 641 -4.14 -18.19 19.19
CA SER A 641 -3.20 -19.34 19.24
C SER A 641 -2.36 -19.48 17.97
N ASN A 642 -2.89 -19.08 16.80
CA ASN A 642 -2.26 -19.15 15.50
C ASN A 642 -2.04 -17.75 14.88
N GLY A 643 -2.35 -16.65 15.60
CA GLY A 643 -2.26 -15.30 15.06
C GLY A 643 -3.52 -14.81 14.34
N GLN A 644 -4.68 -15.48 14.56
CA GLN A 644 -5.95 -15.19 13.89
C GLN A 644 -6.53 -13.79 14.17
N LEU A 645 -6.02 -13.08 15.17
CA LEU A 645 -6.37 -11.69 15.44
C LEU A 645 -5.61 -10.68 14.57
N GLY A 646 -4.51 -11.10 13.89
CA GLY A 646 -3.78 -10.25 12.98
C GLY A 646 -3.04 -9.06 13.62
N ASN A 647 -2.84 -9.08 14.93
CA ASN A 647 -2.28 -7.98 15.72
C ASN A 647 -0.75 -7.94 15.78
N GLY A 648 -0.07 -8.82 15.05
CA GLY A 648 1.40 -8.95 15.04
C GLY A 648 1.96 -9.94 16.04
N THR A 649 1.10 -10.66 16.80
CA THR A 649 1.52 -11.66 17.79
C THR A 649 0.87 -13.01 17.52
N ILE A 650 1.48 -14.08 18.02
CA ILE A 650 0.90 -15.43 18.07
C ILE A 650 0.82 -15.85 19.55
N GLY A 651 -0.27 -16.49 19.91
CA GLY A 651 -0.52 -16.97 21.28
C GLY A 651 -1.34 -16.01 22.13
N GLY A 652 -1.94 -16.55 23.20
CA GLY A 652 -2.77 -15.80 24.13
C GLY A 652 -4.22 -15.62 23.68
N THR A 653 -4.96 -14.92 24.54
CA THR A 653 -6.34 -14.47 24.29
C THR A 653 -6.39 -12.97 24.53
N PHE A 654 -7.17 -12.26 23.73
CA PHE A 654 -7.22 -10.80 23.78
C PHE A 654 -8.64 -10.29 24.02
N ILE A 655 -8.82 -9.64 25.16
CA ILE A 655 -9.97 -8.83 25.55
C ILE A 655 -9.40 -7.55 26.19
N PRO A 656 -9.78 -6.35 25.78
CA PRO A 656 -10.79 -5.98 24.78
C PRO A 656 -10.34 -6.20 23.33
N ALA A 657 -11.27 -5.98 22.37
CA ALA A 657 -10.99 -5.99 20.95
C ALA A 657 -9.83 -5.07 20.58
N GLY A 658 -8.91 -5.57 19.76
CA GLY A 658 -7.75 -4.82 19.27
C GLY A 658 -7.74 -4.64 17.75
N PRO A 659 -7.03 -3.61 17.23
CA PRO A 659 -6.92 -3.38 15.80
C PRO A 659 -6.04 -4.43 15.13
N VAL A 660 -6.40 -4.79 13.91
CA VAL A 660 -5.55 -5.58 13.01
C VAL A 660 -4.37 -4.73 12.53
N SER A 661 -3.17 -5.32 12.56
CA SER A 661 -1.91 -4.65 12.18
C SER A 661 -1.83 -4.34 10.69
N GLY A 662 -0.95 -3.39 10.32
CA GLY A 662 -0.60 -3.08 8.93
C GLY A 662 -1.41 -1.96 8.29
N GLY A 663 -2.38 -1.36 8.98
CA GLY A 663 -3.11 -0.18 8.50
C GLY A 663 -3.98 -0.43 7.26
N LEU A 664 -4.27 -1.71 6.94
CA LEU A 664 -5.16 -2.06 5.84
C LEU A 664 -6.61 -1.70 6.15
N THR A 665 -7.35 -1.34 5.11
CA THR A 665 -8.80 -1.21 5.16
C THR A 665 -9.46 -2.32 4.35
N PHE A 666 -10.61 -2.80 4.84
CA PHE A 666 -11.34 -3.90 4.23
C PHE A 666 -12.78 -3.49 3.93
N VAL A 667 -13.34 -4.04 2.86
CA VAL A 667 -14.77 -3.91 2.52
C VAL A 667 -15.58 -5.06 3.10
N SER A 668 -14.93 -6.21 3.34
CA SER A 668 -15.53 -7.38 4.01
C SER A 668 -14.46 -8.21 4.70
N LEU A 669 -14.89 -8.92 5.75
CA LEU A 669 -14.11 -9.94 6.43
C LEU A 669 -14.81 -11.29 6.32
N SER A 670 -14.05 -12.36 6.52
CA SER A 670 -14.54 -13.72 6.74
C SER A 670 -13.63 -14.42 7.74
N ALA A 671 -14.20 -15.06 8.76
CA ALA A 671 -13.46 -15.74 9.81
C ALA A 671 -13.65 -17.25 9.66
N GLY A 672 -12.56 -17.99 9.59
CA GLY A 672 -12.53 -19.46 9.53
C GLY A 672 -12.30 -20.11 10.88
N GLY A 673 -11.86 -21.37 10.92
CA GLY A 673 -11.61 -22.10 12.16
C GLY A 673 -10.66 -21.35 13.09
N SER A 674 -9.42 -21.11 12.65
CA SER A 674 -8.37 -20.40 13.40
C SER A 674 -7.63 -19.38 12.51
N TYR A 675 -8.30 -18.79 11.57
CA TYR A 675 -7.75 -17.77 10.67
C TYR A 675 -8.82 -16.79 10.23
N THR A 676 -8.40 -15.67 9.66
CA THR A 676 -9.28 -14.61 9.18
C THR A 676 -8.81 -14.14 7.81
N CYS A 677 -9.74 -13.81 6.92
CA CYS A 677 -9.49 -13.21 5.62
C CYS A 677 -10.28 -11.93 5.44
N GLY A 678 -9.78 -11.01 4.63
CA GLY A 678 -10.49 -9.78 4.27
C GLY A 678 -10.21 -9.34 2.85
N VAL A 679 -11.22 -8.74 2.21
CA VAL A 679 -11.13 -8.13 0.88
C VAL A 679 -10.94 -6.63 1.05
N THR A 680 -9.91 -6.08 0.41
CA THR A 680 -9.66 -4.62 0.39
C THR A 680 -10.52 -3.91 -0.67
N PRO A 681 -10.66 -2.57 -0.63
CA PRO A 681 -11.34 -1.81 -1.69
C PRO A 681 -10.74 -2.01 -3.09
N SER A 682 -9.45 -2.33 -3.19
CA SER A 682 -8.80 -2.67 -4.46
C SER A 682 -9.15 -4.07 -4.98
N GLY A 683 -9.86 -4.89 -4.19
CA GLY A 683 -10.18 -6.28 -4.52
C GLY A 683 -9.02 -7.25 -4.27
N ALA A 684 -8.04 -6.89 -3.44
CA ALA A 684 -7.02 -7.83 -2.98
C ALA A 684 -7.52 -8.55 -1.73
N ILE A 685 -7.22 -9.85 -1.61
CA ILE A 685 -7.48 -10.64 -0.40
C ILE A 685 -6.20 -10.69 0.44
N TYR A 686 -6.38 -10.49 1.74
CA TYR A 686 -5.37 -10.72 2.77
C TYR A 686 -5.93 -11.69 3.79
N CYS A 687 -5.13 -12.70 4.19
CA CYS A 687 -5.47 -13.67 5.22
C CYS A 687 -4.40 -13.73 6.31
N TRP A 688 -4.79 -14.11 7.53
CA TRP A 688 -3.89 -14.25 8.67
C TRP A 688 -4.43 -15.27 9.66
N GLY A 689 -3.57 -15.86 10.49
CA GLY A 689 -3.89 -16.95 11.41
C GLY A 689 -3.23 -18.26 10.98
N ALA A 690 -3.90 -19.36 11.25
CA ALA A 690 -3.48 -20.73 10.95
C ALA A 690 -3.30 -20.96 9.44
N ASN A 691 -2.24 -21.68 9.08
CA ASN A 691 -1.90 -21.97 7.69
C ASN A 691 -1.37 -23.39 7.42
N ALA A 692 -1.55 -24.34 8.35
CA ALA A 692 -1.03 -25.69 8.20
C ALA A 692 -1.57 -26.42 6.96
N SER A 693 -2.81 -26.09 6.54
CA SER A 693 -3.44 -26.59 5.33
C SER A 693 -3.25 -25.70 4.10
N GLY A 694 -2.48 -24.60 4.22
CA GLY A 694 -2.35 -23.61 3.14
C GLY A 694 -3.54 -22.67 2.98
N GLN A 695 -4.44 -22.61 3.97
CA GLN A 695 -5.71 -21.88 3.92
C GLN A 695 -5.56 -20.35 3.82
N LEU A 696 -4.37 -19.79 4.09
CA LEU A 696 -4.10 -18.37 3.87
C LEU A 696 -3.82 -18.02 2.40
N GLY A 697 -3.53 -19.01 1.55
CA GLY A 697 -3.34 -18.81 0.11
C GLY A 697 -2.09 -18.01 -0.26
N ASP A 698 -1.12 -17.86 0.65
CA ASP A 698 0.12 -17.09 0.44
C ASP A 698 1.25 -17.88 -0.22
N GLY A 699 0.97 -19.13 -0.62
CA GLY A 699 1.93 -20.06 -1.21
C GLY A 699 2.76 -20.82 -0.19
N THR A 700 2.47 -20.69 1.10
CA THR A 700 3.15 -21.36 2.22
C THR A 700 2.18 -22.16 3.08
N GLN A 701 2.70 -22.83 4.11
CA GLN A 701 1.92 -23.50 5.16
C GLN A 701 2.34 -22.97 6.55
N THR A 702 2.77 -21.71 6.62
CA THR A 702 3.24 -21.08 7.85
C THR A 702 2.19 -20.11 8.36
N ASP A 703 1.85 -20.18 9.65
CA ASP A 703 0.93 -19.26 10.32
C ASP A 703 1.38 -17.82 10.21
N ARG A 704 0.44 -16.90 10.13
CA ARG A 704 0.71 -15.46 9.99
C ARG A 704 0.04 -14.66 11.10
N ALA A 705 0.86 -13.93 11.85
CA ALA A 705 0.36 -13.01 12.88
C ALA A 705 -0.16 -11.68 12.33
N THR A 706 0.04 -11.41 11.04
CA THR A 706 -0.37 -10.16 10.36
C THR A 706 -1.01 -10.48 9.01
N PRO A 707 -1.90 -9.62 8.51
CA PRO A 707 -2.49 -9.79 7.19
C PRO A 707 -1.44 -10.01 6.11
N THR A 708 -1.51 -11.15 5.45
CA THR A 708 -0.62 -11.57 4.36
C THR A 708 -1.45 -11.73 3.09
N ARG A 709 -0.95 -11.21 1.98
CA ARG A 709 -1.67 -11.22 0.71
C ARG A 709 -1.77 -12.63 0.14
N VAL A 710 -2.97 -12.98 -0.35
CA VAL A 710 -3.18 -14.18 -1.16
C VAL A 710 -2.40 -14.06 -2.47
N THR A 711 -1.59 -15.09 -2.80
CA THR A 711 -0.76 -15.14 -3.98
C THR A 711 -1.28 -16.17 -4.96
N GLU A 712 -1.36 -15.78 -6.23
CA GLU A 712 -1.77 -16.70 -7.29
C GLU A 712 -0.59 -17.55 -7.74
N ALA A 713 -0.88 -18.72 -8.32
CA ALA A 713 0.15 -19.50 -9.00
C ALA A 713 0.69 -18.68 -10.19
N PRO A 714 2.01 -18.66 -10.45
CA PRO A 714 2.54 -18.17 -11.71
C PRO A 714 1.87 -18.93 -12.86
N GLN A 715 1.40 -18.22 -13.88
CA GLN A 715 0.89 -18.82 -15.10
C GLN A 715 2.04 -19.30 -15.96
#